data_ca9e4b58ec8c5e18b57553f3d358ff8c
#
_entry.id   ca9e4b58ec8c5e18b57553f3d358ff8c
#
_cell.length_a   1.000
_cell.length_b   1.000
_cell.length_c   1.000
_cell.angle_alpha   90.00
_cell.angle_beta   90.00
_cell.angle_gamma   90.00
#
_symmetry.space_group_name_H-M   'P 1'
#
loop_
_entity.id
_entity.type
_entity.pdbx_description
1 polymer ?
#
loop_
_entity_poly.entity_id
_entity_poly.type
_entity_poly.pdbx_seq_one_letter_code
_entity_poly.pdbx_strand_id
1 'polypeptide(L)'
;MKKTIFLAAYVAACGIAFANTDTLTFVRELDEVVVNAPVAQVTNNHVALTNEQLNQSNTGQNLPFLLSATPALVATSDDGLGVGYTYFRIRGTDHTRINMTLNNVPLNDSESQTVFWVNMTDMASSMSSLNIQRGVGTSTNGSASFGASINMQTGNQCWESGVEDKSRYELSFNGGMYNTFREMVNAHIVLPNQWRANARFSKVNSDGFLYRTASDLYSYYGDLGWYGIKTKVIARFFGGSEKTGMGWDGVDYNTAYGIDGADRRYNPAGEYTTTAADGSDSTAYYPNQTDNYAQQHAQLTLIHRLSTRWNLSATAHYTHGAGYYEQYKRKKLSYWGLLGNGQLAIGNGQLAIGEDRKAYGMYRKHLDNHFFGGVVAAKYISEPVDVQLGGAANYYIGDHFGTLNYLEDSLIVPINYEYYRNDAKKTDANIYAKANWRIINRAQEQLSLYADLQYRYVRYERNGMNDEDMTDLPLKVDFHFFNPKAGLTYQNRGHLLSASFAIANREPSRNNYKENVVYDAATGEYIGLPHAERLYDYEVGYTYSHQRFAVGANLYWMDYDNQLVLTGEYNDVGAYKTKNVKDSYRMGAEVTAGVKIADWLRWDGNLVASRNKILNYHQYIDLYDDQDNWNWVGQDSVVGTTTIAFSPTITASSLFTFDVAGFTATVQTNVVSKQYLDNTEDENAMLRAYSTTNLHLQYQLPMQQWCKMDNAPDIRLLCQINNIFNAKYANNGGAEASRFMDGSRCCWYYAQAGINVHAG
;
A
#
# COMPACT_ATOMS: atom_id res chain seq x y z
N MET A 1 -16.67 19.91 35.41
CA MET A 1 -15.21 20.08 35.42
C MET A 1 -14.40 18.89 34.93
N LYS A 2 -14.89 17.63 35.01
CA LYS A 2 -14.19 16.43 34.43
C LYS A 2 -14.32 16.24 32.93
N LYS A 3 -15.29 16.87 32.26
CA LYS A 3 -15.50 16.78 30.80
C LYS A 3 -14.56 17.69 29.97
N THR A 4 -13.97 18.71 30.59
CA THR A 4 -13.07 19.67 29.91
C THR A 4 -11.66 19.10 29.69
N ILE A 5 -11.27 18.10 30.47
CA ILE A 5 -9.92 17.49 30.41
C ILE A 5 -9.82 16.51 29.21
N PHE A 6 -10.91 15.83 28.86
CA PHE A 6 -10.94 14.93 27.71
C PHE A 6 -10.88 15.65 26.37
N LEU A 7 -11.44 16.85 26.28
CA LEU A 7 -11.42 17.64 25.06
C LEU A 7 -10.06 18.27 24.78
N ALA A 8 -9.29 18.60 25.83
CA ALA A 8 -7.91 19.09 25.70
C ALA A 8 -6.95 18.00 25.19
N ALA A 9 -7.19 16.73 25.53
CA ALA A 9 -6.41 15.60 25.02
C ALA A 9 -6.66 15.34 23.53
N TYR A 10 -7.89 15.58 23.03
CA TYR A 10 -8.27 15.35 21.64
C TYR A 10 -7.69 16.41 20.68
N VAL A 11 -7.59 17.67 21.10
CA VAL A 11 -6.93 18.75 20.34
C VAL A 11 -5.41 18.54 20.28
N ALA A 12 -4.84 17.88 21.28
CA ALA A 12 -3.43 17.50 21.28
C ALA A 12 -3.11 16.37 20.26
N ALA A 13 -4.04 15.44 19.99
CA ALA A 13 -3.74 14.24 19.21
C ALA A 13 -3.67 14.45 17.69
N CYS A 14 -4.31 15.46 17.14
CA CYS A 14 -4.36 15.66 15.68
C CYS A 14 -3.40 16.71 15.11
N GLY A 15 -2.76 17.50 15.98
CA GLY A 15 -1.73 18.46 15.56
C GLY A 15 -0.52 18.41 16.45
N ILE A 16 -0.56 17.64 17.55
CA ILE A 16 0.43 17.69 18.59
C ILE A 16 0.69 16.28 19.14
N ALA A 17 1.37 15.47 18.38
CA ALA A 17 2.20 14.42 18.98
C ALA A 17 3.42 15.04 19.71
N PHE A 18 3.37 16.34 20.04
CA PHE A 18 4.53 17.10 20.48
C PHE A 18 4.44 17.64 21.90
N ALA A 19 3.36 17.46 22.59
CA ALA A 19 3.21 18.06 23.92
C ALA A 19 2.98 17.03 25.00
N ASN A 20 3.88 16.07 25.15
CA ASN A 20 4.09 15.42 26.43
C ASN A 20 5.57 15.12 26.62
N THR A 21 6.32 16.17 26.85
CA THR A 21 7.47 16.10 27.76
C THR A 21 6.93 16.17 29.17
N ASP A 22 6.26 15.14 29.63
CA ASP A 22 6.08 14.99 31.04
C ASP A 22 7.43 14.67 31.66
N THR A 23 7.89 15.65 32.36
CA THR A 23 8.92 15.54 33.35
C THR A 23 8.62 14.36 34.25
N LEU A 24 9.41 13.26 34.08
CA LEU A 24 9.89 12.42 35.16
C LEU A 24 8.87 12.00 36.20
N THR A 25 8.03 11.03 35.89
CA THR A 25 7.70 10.03 36.90
C THR A 25 8.34 8.71 36.46
N PHE A 26 9.27 8.23 37.26
CA PHE A 26 10.07 7.03 37.03
C PHE A 26 9.31 5.75 37.30
N VAL A 27 8.19 5.57 36.62
CA VAL A 27 7.62 4.27 36.36
C VAL A 27 7.26 4.26 34.86
N ARG A 28 8.27 4.35 34.03
CA ARG A 28 8.06 3.95 32.63
C ARG A 28 7.94 2.44 32.64
N GLU A 29 6.72 2.00 32.50
CA GLU A 29 6.40 0.69 31.96
C GLU A 29 7.25 0.50 30.71
N LEU A 30 7.60 -0.76 30.42
CA LEU A 30 8.21 -1.15 29.16
C LEU A 30 7.21 -0.80 28.04
N ASP A 31 7.22 0.43 27.59
CA ASP A 31 6.67 0.70 26.28
C ASP A 31 7.29 -0.34 25.36
N GLU A 32 6.46 -1.04 24.63
CA GLU A 32 6.95 -1.79 23.48
C GLU A 32 8.02 -0.89 22.89
N VAL A 33 9.23 -1.38 22.62
CA VAL A 33 10.28 -0.55 22.01
C VAL A 33 9.73 -0.24 20.65
N VAL A 34 8.77 0.64 20.68
CA VAL A 34 8.15 1.17 19.51
C VAL A 34 9.28 1.94 18.90
N VAL A 35 9.73 1.40 17.82
CA VAL A 35 10.75 1.97 16.98
C VAL A 35 10.38 3.41 16.56
N ASN A 36 9.19 3.82 16.87
CA ASN A 36 8.57 5.12 16.64
C ASN A 36 9.00 6.21 17.60
N ALA A 37 9.91 5.95 18.46
CA ALA A 37 10.16 7.01 19.36
C ALA A 37 10.91 8.18 18.68
N PRO A 38 11.83 8.81 19.05
CA PRO A 38 12.07 10.26 18.93
C PRO A 38 12.20 10.83 17.50
N VAL A 39 12.24 10.01 16.45
CA VAL A 39 12.37 10.55 15.07
C VAL A 39 11.06 11.04 14.49
N ALA A 40 9.94 10.48 14.90
CA ALA A 40 8.62 11.01 14.56
C ALA A 40 8.42 12.46 15.06
N GLN A 41 9.15 12.85 16.09
CA GLN A 41 9.18 14.21 16.61
C GLN A 41 10.20 15.13 15.90
N VAL A 42 11.01 14.57 14.99
CA VAL A 42 12.14 15.29 14.39
C VAL A 42 11.81 15.88 13.02
N THR A 43 10.75 15.41 12.35
CA THR A 43 10.41 15.87 10.99
C THR A 43 8.93 16.17 10.83
N ASN A 44 8.58 17.21 10.07
CA ASN A 44 7.20 17.62 9.81
C ASN A 44 6.50 16.79 8.72
N ASN A 45 7.17 15.80 8.15
CA ASN A 45 6.65 14.91 7.12
C ASN A 45 5.93 13.66 7.69
N HIS A 46 5.56 13.69 8.96
CA HIS A 46 5.01 12.56 9.71
C HIS A 46 3.52 12.69 10.00
N VAL A 47 2.78 11.58 9.94
CA VAL A 47 1.38 11.46 10.35
C VAL A 47 1.25 10.25 11.27
N ALA A 48 0.70 10.46 12.46
CA ALA A 48 0.38 9.39 13.41
C ALA A 48 -1.14 9.27 13.57
N LEU A 49 -1.67 8.06 13.43
CA LEU A 49 -3.10 7.76 13.59
C LEU A 49 -3.28 6.72 14.69
N THR A 50 -4.25 6.98 15.55
CA THR A 50 -4.68 6.02 16.58
C THR A 50 -5.70 5.04 16.00
N ASN A 51 -5.96 3.94 16.71
CA ASN A 51 -7.02 3.01 16.35
C ASN A 51 -8.38 3.69 16.21
N GLU A 52 -8.75 4.58 17.13
CA GLU A 52 -10.02 5.27 17.07
C GLU A 52 -10.16 6.10 15.78
N GLN A 53 -9.11 6.82 15.40
CA GLN A 53 -9.08 7.59 14.15
C GLN A 53 -9.19 6.71 12.90
N LEU A 54 -8.51 5.56 12.88
CA LEU A 54 -8.57 4.60 11.79
C LEU A 54 -9.96 3.98 11.63
N ASN A 55 -10.63 3.68 12.76
CA ASN A 55 -11.91 3.00 12.75
C ASN A 55 -13.14 3.92 12.67
N GLN A 56 -12.98 5.24 12.78
CA GLN A 56 -14.08 6.20 12.61
C GLN A 56 -14.76 6.12 11.24
N SER A 57 -14.00 5.76 10.20
CA SER A 57 -14.50 5.61 8.81
C SER A 57 -14.41 4.18 8.28
N ASN A 58 -14.14 3.20 9.13
CA ASN A 58 -13.95 1.82 8.71
C ASN A 58 -15.30 1.10 8.52
N THR A 59 -15.84 1.16 7.31
CA THR A 59 -17.06 0.46 6.90
C THR A 59 -16.80 -0.76 6.01
N GLY A 60 -15.52 -1.22 5.92
CA GLY A 60 -15.09 -2.37 5.13
C GLY A 60 -14.16 -2.06 3.96
N GLN A 61 -13.87 -0.78 3.72
CA GLN A 61 -12.86 -0.39 2.75
C GLN A 61 -11.46 -0.74 3.26
N ASN A 62 -10.55 -1.04 2.34
CA ASN A 62 -9.16 -1.32 2.65
C ASN A 62 -8.39 -0.09 3.13
N LEU A 63 -7.28 -0.31 3.83
CA LEU A 63 -6.48 0.73 4.47
C LEU A 63 -6.12 1.93 3.58
N PRO A 64 -5.79 1.80 2.27
CA PRO A 64 -5.52 2.94 1.40
C PRO A 64 -6.61 4.03 1.43
N PHE A 65 -7.88 3.63 1.49
CA PHE A 65 -9.00 4.56 1.52
C PHE A 65 -9.20 5.23 2.88
N LEU A 66 -8.91 4.51 3.97
CA LEU A 66 -8.93 5.07 5.33
C LEU A 66 -7.83 6.13 5.53
N LEU A 67 -6.78 6.09 4.73
CA LEU A 67 -5.65 7.04 4.77
C LEU A 67 -5.81 8.21 3.80
N SER A 68 -6.93 8.35 3.11
CA SER A 68 -7.14 9.32 2.02
C SER A 68 -7.02 10.80 2.40
N ALA A 69 -7.07 11.13 3.69
CA ALA A 69 -6.80 12.49 4.22
C ALA A 69 -5.31 12.79 4.42
N THR A 70 -4.42 11.82 4.23
CA THR A 70 -2.96 12.00 4.38
C THR A 70 -2.43 12.93 3.27
N PRO A 71 -1.57 13.93 3.58
CA PRO A 71 -1.00 14.80 2.57
C PRO A 71 -0.27 14.01 1.47
N ALA A 72 -0.46 14.40 0.22
CA ALA A 72 0.14 13.81 -0.98
C ALA A 72 -0.24 12.34 -1.25
N LEU A 73 -1.21 11.75 -0.53
CA LEU A 73 -1.67 10.39 -0.76
C LEU A 73 -2.83 10.38 -1.79
N VAL A 74 -2.73 9.50 -2.78
CA VAL A 74 -3.78 9.20 -3.75
C VAL A 74 -4.07 7.71 -3.68
N ALA A 75 -5.25 7.33 -3.20
CA ALA A 75 -5.72 5.95 -3.16
C ALA A 75 -6.37 5.56 -4.49
N THR A 76 -6.18 4.31 -4.91
CA THR A 76 -6.75 3.74 -6.14
C THR A 76 -7.39 2.38 -5.86
N SER A 77 -8.40 2.01 -6.66
CA SER A 77 -9.12 0.75 -6.52
C SER A 77 -9.48 0.18 -7.90
N ASP A 78 -9.28 -1.11 -8.07
CA ASP A 78 -9.62 -1.82 -9.31
C ASP A 78 -11.10 -2.22 -9.36
N ASP A 79 -11.74 -2.43 -8.20
CA ASP A 79 -13.18 -2.70 -8.09
C ASP A 79 -14.04 -1.42 -8.13
N GLY A 80 -13.39 -0.25 -8.06
CA GLY A 80 -14.02 1.06 -8.04
C GLY A 80 -14.71 1.46 -6.72
N LEU A 81 -14.68 0.61 -5.69
CA LEU A 81 -15.33 0.84 -4.39
C LEU A 81 -14.36 0.89 -3.21
N GLY A 82 -13.17 0.29 -3.37
CA GLY A 82 -12.12 0.25 -2.35
C GLY A 82 -12.18 -0.97 -1.43
N VAL A 83 -12.85 -2.05 -1.81
CA VAL A 83 -12.95 -3.31 -1.05
C VAL A 83 -12.04 -4.39 -1.64
N GLY A 84 -11.98 -4.52 -2.97
CA GLY A 84 -11.10 -5.44 -3.68
C GLY A 84 -9.64 -4.98 -3.69
N TYR A 85 -8.97 -5.13 -4.84
CA TYR A 85 -7.61 -4.65 -5.01
C TYR A 85 -7.51 -3.15 -4.87
N THR A 86 -6.65 -2.68 -3.97
CA THR A 86 -6.45 -1.26 -3.67
C THR A 86 -4.97 -0.96 -3.51
N TYR A 87 -4.58 0.23 -3.96
CA TYR A 87 -3.22 0.72 -3.88
C TYR A 87 -3.23 2.19 -3.48
N PHE A 88 -2.06 2.75 -3.22
CA PHE A 88 -1.90 4.19 -3.03
C PHE A 88 -0.53 4.65 -3.51
N ARG A 89 -0.45 5.94 -3.79
CA ARG A 89 0.78 6.67 -4.10
C ARG A 89 0.96 7.79 -3.09
N ILE A 90 2.20 8.05 -2.69
CA ILE A 90 2.55 9.18 -1.81
C ILE A 90 3.59 10.03 -2.54
N ARG A 91 3.33 11.33 -2.69
CA ARG A 91 4.16 12.26 -3.50
C ARG A 91 4.36 11.77 -4.96
N GLY A 92 3.37 11.06 -5.50
CA GLY A 92 3.47 10.40 -6.80
C GLY A 92 4.38 9.16 -6.83
N THR A 93 4.98 8.76 -5.72
CA THR A 93 5.75 7.53 -5.60
C THR A 93 4.80 6.34 -5.44
N ASP A 94 4.95 5.32 -6.26
CA ASP A 94 4.06 4.16 -6.26
C ASP A 94 4.27 3.24 -5.04
N HIS A 95 3.29 2.37 -4.80
CA HIS A 95 3.22 1.49 -3.63
C HIS A 95 4.40 0.52 -3.50
N THR A 96 5.08 0.16 -4.60
CA THR A 96 6.27 -0.72 -4.55
C THR A 96 7.48 -0.05 -3.90
N ARG A 97 7.47 1.28 -3.78
CA ARG A 97 8.51 2.12 -3.17
C ARG A 97 8.15 2.62 -1.78
N ILE A 98 7.03 2.15 -1.25
CA ILE A 98 6.55 2.50 0.10
C ILE A 98 6.80 1.31 1.00
N ASN A 99 7.70 1.49 1.96
CA ASN A 99 8.03 0.43 2.91
C ASN A 99 6.96 0.33 4.01
N MET A 100 6.49 -0.86 4.26
CA MET A 100 5.47 -1.14 5.26
C MET A 100 5.95 -2.18 6.25
N THR A 101 5.74 -1.90 7.54
CA THR A 101 6.04 -2.85 8.61
C THR A 101 4.83 -3.05 9.52
N LEU A 102 4.68 -4.25 10.03
CA LEU A 102 3.73 -4.59 11.08
C LEU A 102 4.48 -5.17 12.27
N ASN A 103 4.43 -4.46 13.42
CA ASN A 103 5.20 -4.80 14.61
C ASN A 103 6.72 -4.89 14.34
N ASN A 104 7.23 -3.97 13.53
CA ASN A 104 8.62 -3.86 13.04
C ASN A 104 9.07 -4.98 12.07
N VAL A 105 8.20 -5.91 11.70
CA VAL A 105 8.45 -6.95 10.69
C VAL A 105 8.07 -6.40 9.31
N PRO A 106 8.92 -6.55 8.27
CA PRO A 106 8.57 -6.16 6.91
C PRO A 106 7.29 -6.88 6.43
N LEU A 107 6.38 -6.14 5.82
CA LEU A 107 5.11 -6.63 5.33
C LEU A 107 5.05 -6.70 3.80
N ASN A 108 5.82 -5.85 3.12
CA ASN A 108 5.90 -5.92 1.66
C ASN A 108 6.37 -7.30 1.20
N ASP A 109 5.68 -7.86 0.21
CA ASP A 109 6.13 -9.08 -0.44
C ASP A 109 7.57 -8.93 -0.98
N SER A 110 8.36 -9.97 -0.85
CA SER A 110 9.80 -9.89 -1.14
C SER A 110 10.12 -9.72 -2.62
N GLU A 111 9.28 -10.21 -3.52
CA GLU A 111 9.48 -10.16 -4.97
C GLU A 111 8.77 -8.97 -5.61
N SER A 112 7.47 -8.79 -5.37
CA SER A 112 6.67 -7.69 -5.92
C SER A 112 6.92 -6.36 -5.21
N GLN A 113 7.44 -6.39 -3.98
CA GLN A 113 7.74 -5.24 -3.12
C GLN A 113 6.50 -4.40 -2.77
N THR A 114 5.30 -4.98 -2.85
CA THR A 114 4.03 -4.35 -2.48
C THR A 114 3.34 -5.07 -1.33
N VAL A 115 2.29 -4.47 -0.80
CA VAL A 115 1.33 -5.11 0.11
C VAL A 115 -0.01 -5.24 -0.60
N PHE A 116 -0.54 -6.45 -0.67
CA PHE A 116 -1.88 -6.73 -1.18
C PHE A 116 -2.88 -6.68 -0.02
N TRP A 117 -3.64 -5.58 0.05
CA TRP A 117 -4.54 -5.30 1.17
C TRP A 117 -5.71 -6.26 1.25
N VAL A 118 -6.09 -6.88 0.14
CA VAL A 118 -7.11 -7.95 0.09
C VAL A 118 -6.75 -9.15 0.97
N ASN A 119 -5.45 -9.46 1.12
CA ASN A 119 -4.95 -10.53 1.99
C ASN A 119 -5.02 -10.19 3.48
N MET A 120 -5.27 -8.92 3.81
CA MET A 120 -5.26 -8.38 5.16
C MET A 120 -6.48 -7.48 5.41
N THR A 121 -7.64 -7.90 4.91
CA THR A 121 -8.88 -7.12 5.03
C THR A 121 -9.17 -6.76 6.48
N ASP A 122 -9.72 -5.57 6.71
CA ASP A 122 -10.08 -5.05 8.03
C ASP A 122 -8.94 -5.08 9.09
N MET A 123 -7.68 -5.04 8.63
CA MET A 123 -6.53 -5.05 9.55
C MET A 123 -6.49 -3.82 10.45
N ALA A 124 -7.08 -2.69 10.00
CA ALA A 124 -7.22 -1.46 10.77
C ALA A 124 -7.87 -1.70 12.15
N SER A 125 -8.81 -2.65 12.24
CA SER A 125 -9.48 -3.02 13.50
C SER A 125 -8.56 -3.70 14.51
N SER A 126 -7.41 -4.23 14.09
CA SER A 126 -6.40 -4.83 14.99
C SER A 126 -5.24 -3.89 15.30
N MET A 127 -5.15 -2.73 14.64
CA MET A 127 -4.05 -1.79 14.84
C MET A 127 -4.26 -0.96 16.09
N SER A 128 -3.23 -0.81 16.91
CA SER A 128 -3.18 0.18 18.00
C SER A 128 -2.77 1.55 17.50
N SER A 129 -1.83 1.59 16.56
CA SER A 129 -1.34 2.82 15.94
C SER A 129 -0.81 2.58 14.54
N LEU A 130 -0.82 3.63 13.73
CA LEU A 130 -0.23 3.67 12.41
C LEU A 130 0.54 4.98 12.25
N ASN A 131 1.77 4.88 11.79
CA ASN A 131 2.65 6.00 11.55
C ASN A 131 3.08 6.05 10.10
N ILE A 132 2.87 7.17 9.43
CA ILE A 132 3.30 7.43 8.06
C ILE A 132 4.41 8.45 8.10
N GLN A 133 5.55 8.13 7.51
CA GLN A 133 6.62 9.08 7.22
C GLN A 133 6.76 9.20 5.70
N ARG A 134 6.56 10.41 5.18
CA ARG A 134 6.74 10.73 3.77
C ARG A 134 8.21 11.03 3.50
N GLY A 135 8.72 10.66 2.29
CA GLY A 135 10.15 10.70 1.98
C GLY A 135 10.92 9.51 2.57
N VAL A 136 12.23 9.61 2.61
CA VAL A 136 13.10 8.54 3.12
C VAL A 136 12.95 8.43 4.64
N GLY A 137 12.37 7.34 5.08
CA GLY A 137 12.23 7.02 6.50
C GLY A 137 13.55 6.65 7.17
N THR A 138 13.53 6.57 8.51
CA THR A 138 14.69 6.10 9.27
C THR A 138 14.91 4.60 9.11
N SER A 139 16.12 4.11 9.41
CA SER A 139 16.45 2.68 9.32
C SER A 139 15.62 1.80 10.25
N THR A 140 15.04 2.39 11.28
CA THR A 140 14.10 1.73 12.19
C THR A 140 12.74 1.43 11.53
N ASN A 141 12.41 2.10 10.44
CA ASN A 141 11.18 1.87 9.68
C ASN A 141 11.29 0.69 8.68
N GLY A 142 12.38 -0.06 8.73
CA GLY A 142 12.65 -1.19 7.83
C GLY A 142 13.81 -0.92 6.88
N SER A 143 14.28 -2.00 6.25
CA SER A 143 15.47 -1.97 5.41
C SER A 143 15.27 -1.29 4.06
N ALA A 144 14.04 -1.26 3.55
CA ALA A 144 13.70 -0.79 2.21
C ALA A 144 12.96 0.56 2.20
N SER A 145 13.12 1.39 3.24
CA SER A 145 12.52 2.72 3.32
C SER A 145 13.08 3.62 2.22
N PHE A 146 12.24 3.98 1.23
CA PHE A 146 12.64 4.72 0.04
C PHE A 146 11.75 5.95 -0.20
N GLY A 147 10.56 5.81 -0.80
CA GLY A 147 9.67 6.95 -1.10
C GLY A 147 8.78 7.37 0.06
N ALA A 148 8.41 6.44 0.91
CA ALA A 148 7.69 6.64 2.16
C ALA A 148 7.81 5.40 3.05
N SER A 149 7.38 5.52 4.32
CA SER A 149 7.29 4.39 5.25
C SER A 149 5.99 4.43 6.01
N ILE A 150 5.35 3.27 6.17
CA ILE A 150 4.17 3.08 7.00
C ILE A 150 4.47 2.01 8.05
N ASN A 151 4.43 2.41 9.32
CA ASN A 151 4.67 1.53 10.44
C ASN A 151 3.39 1.32 11.21
N MET A 152 2.95 0.08 11.27
CA MET A 152 1.73 -0.36 11.92
C MET A 152 2.07 -1.14 13.18
N GLN A 153 1.33 -0.89 14.25
CA GLN A 153 1.44 -1.66 15.49
C GLN A 153 0.09 -2.30 15.79
N THR A 154 0.12 -3.54 16.22
CA THR A 154 -1.04 -4.24 16.77
C THR A 154 -0.89 -4.38 18.27
N GLY A 155 -1.97 -4.60 18.99
CA GLY A 155 -1.93 -4.85 20.42
C GLY A 155 -2.91 -4.00 21.22
N ASN A 156 -2.73 -3.95 22.52
CA ASN A 156 -3.68 -3.34 23.43
C ASN A 156 -3.39 -1.84 23.64
N GLN A 157 -4.37 -1.01 23.26
CA GLN A 157 -4.29 0.46 23.46
C GLN A 157 -4.33 0.90 24.91
N CYS A 158 -4.94 0.11 25.80
CA CYS A 158 -5.13 0.51 27.21
C CYS A 158 -3.84 0.57 27.99
N TRP A 159 -2.81 -0.11 27.51
CA TRP A 159 -1.51 -0.13 28.16
C TRP A 159 -0.74 1.21 28.08
N GLU A 160 -0.98 1.94 27.00
CA GLU A 160 -0.30 3.23 26.74
C GLU A 160 -0.98 4.42 27.44
N SER A 161 -2.26 4.30 27.78
CA SER A 161 -3.09 5.43 28.22
C SER A 161 -3.27 5.57 29.74
N GLY A 162 -2.69 4.68 30.55
CA GLY A 162 -2.87 4.69 32.01
C GLY A 162 -4.32 4.40 32.45
N VAL A 163 -5.16 3.93 31.55
CA VAL A 163 -6.51 3.49 31.84
C VAL A 163 -6.43 2.08 32.41
N GLU A 164 -7.25 1.78 33.42
CA GLU A 164 -7.35 0.44 34.00
C GLU A 164 -7.65 -0.58 32.90
N ASP A 165 -6.76 -1.56 32.75
CA ASP A 165 -6.86 -2.59 31.72
C ASP A 165 -7.97 -3.59 32.08
N LYS A 166 -9.05 -3.59 31.30
CA LYS A 166 -10.21 -4.45 31.51
C LYS A 166 -10.51 -5.25 30.25
N SER A 167 -11.03 -6.46 30.42
CA SER A 167 -11.53 -7.25 29.29
C SER A 167 -12.65 -6.51 28.57
N ARG A 168 -12.62 -6.53 27.24
CA ARG A 168 -13.57 -5.85 26.33
C ARG A 168 -13.92 -6.74 25.17
N TYR A 169 -15.15 -6.61 24.72
CA TYR A 169 -15.67 -7.35 23.57
C TYR A 169 -16.33 -6.34 22.64
N GLU A 170 -16.11 -6.50 21.36
CA GLU A 170 -16.68 -5.64 20.33
C GLU A 170 -17.31 -6.48 19.24
N LEU A 171 -18.51 -6.09 18.82
CA LEU A 171 -19.21 -6.62 17.66
C LEU A 171 -19.47 -5.44 16.73
N SER A 172 -19.15 -5.58 15.45
CA SER A 172 -19.42 -4.56 14.44
C SER A 172 -20.07 -5.19 13.23
N PHE A 173 -21.15 -4.56 12.77
CA PHE A 173 -21.88 -4.96 11.57
C PHE A 173 -22.08 -3.72 10.71
N ASN A 174 -21.66 -3.78 9.45
CA ASN A 174 -21.84 -2.72 8.48
C ASN A 174 -22.49 -3.30 7.22
N GLY A 175 -23.42 -2.57 6.64
CA GLY A 175 -24.05 -2.89 5.36
C GLY A 175 -24.05 -1.69 4.43
N GLY A 176 -23.99 -1.90 3.13
CA GLY A 176 -23.93 -0.79 2.19
C GLY A 176 -24.33 -1.15 0.77
N MET A 177 -24.23 -0.16 -0.11
CA MET A 177 -24.48 -0.35 -1.54
C MET A 177 -23.51 -1.39 -2.13
N TYR A 178 -23.87 -1.93 -3.29
CA TYR A 178 -23.15 -3.00 -3.98
C TYR A 178 -23.00 -4.26 -3.12
N ASN A 179 -24.04 -4.61 -2.35
CA ASN A 179 -24.06 -5.75 -1.43
C ASN A 179 -22.82 -5.83 -0.53
N THR A 180 -22.32 -4.67 -0.11
CA THR A 180 -21.15 -4.62 0.77
C THR A 180 -21.58 -4.87 2.20
N PHE A 181 -21.02 -5.92 2.82
CA PHE A 181 -21.23 -6.26 4.23
C PHE A 181 -19.88 -6.46 4.90
N ARG A 182 -19.76 -5.93 6.11
CA ARG A 182 -18.64 -6.18 7.01
C ARG A 182 -19.16 -6.66 8.36
N GLU A 183 -18.64 -7.77 8.81
CA GLU A 183 -18.92 -8.36 10.11
C GLU A 183 -17.60 -8.54 10.86
N MET A 184 -17.54 -8.09 12.11
CA MET A 184 -16.34 -8.19 12.92
C MET A 184 -16.70 -8.54 14.37
N VAL A 185 -15.92 -9.48 14.91
CA VAL A 185 -15.92 -9.82 16.34
C VAL A 185 -14.49 -9.61 16.86
N ASN A 186 -14.36 -8.85 17.93
CA ASN A 186 -13.08 -8.57 18.58
C ASN A 186 -13.20 -8.79 20.09
N ALA A 187 -12.22 -9.43 20.69
CA ALA A 187 -12.13 -9.69 22.12
C ALA A 187 -10.75 -9.32 22.64
N HIS A 188 -10.70 -8.47 23.64
CA HIS A 188 -9.54 -8.22 24.48
C HIS A 188 -9.78 -8.80 25.86
N ILE A 189 -8.92 -9.71 26.32
CA ILE A 189 -9.09 -10.50 27.54
C ILE A 189 -7.89 -10.28 28.45
N VAL A 190 -8.13 -9.71 29.62
CA VAL A 190 -7.15 -9.59 30.70
C VAL A 190 -7.19 -10.88 31.54
N LEU A 191 -6.06 -11.56 31.59
CA LEU A 191 -5.89 -12.83 32.29
C LEU A 191 -5.03 -12.61 33.56
N PRO A 192 -5.13 -13.53 34.57
CA PRO A 192 -4.26 -13.47 35.75
C PRO A 192 -2.77 -13.48 35.41
N ASN A 193 -1.94 -13.09 36.36
CA ASN A 193 -0.47 -13.14 36.27
C ASN A 193 0.14 -12.38 35.08
N GLN A 194 -0.44 -11.23 34.73
CA GLN A 194 0.07 -10.32 33.68
C GLN A 194 -0.06 -10.89 32.25
N TRP A 195 -0.91 -11.89 32.04
CA TRP A 195 -1.24 -12.35 30.69
C TRP A 195 -2.36 -11.53 30.08
N ARG A 196 -2.29 -11.38 28.76
CA ARG A 196 -3.34 -10.76 27.92
C ARG A 196 -3.49 -11.52 26.64
N ALA A 197 -4.71 -11.61 26.16
CA ALA A 197 -5.03 -12.22 24.89
C ALA A 197 -5.92 -11.27 24.08
N ASN A 198 -5.69 -11.18 22.77
CA ASN A 198 -6.56 -10.53 21.82
C ASN A 198 -6.97 -11.54 20.77
N ALA A 199 -8.22 -11.44 20.28
CA ALA A 199 -8.70 -12.24 19.17
C ALA A 199 -9.67 -11.42 18.35
N ARG A 200 -9.49 -11.39 17.03
CA ARG A 200 -10.41 -10.78 16.07
C ARG A 200 -10.68 -11.74 14.93
N PHE A 201 -11.93 -11.77 14.50
CA PHE A 201 -12.35 -12.35 13.23
C PHE A 201 -13.15 -11.30 12.47
N SER A 202 -12.91 -11.17 11.18
CA SER A 202 -13.63 -10.24 10.32
C SER A 202 -13.93 -10.87 8.97
N LYS A 203 -15.11 -10.60 8.44
CA LYS A 203 -15.53 -10.95 7.10
C LYS A 203 -16.02 -9.72 6.37
N VAL A 204 -15.60 -9.56 5.10
CA VAL A 204 -16.05 -8.49 4.21
C VAL A 204 -16.45 -9.10 2.88
N ASN A 205 -17.67 -8.82 2.45
CA ASN A 205 -18.19 -9.19 1.14
C ASN A 205 -18.63 -7.93 0.39
N SER A 206 -18.44 -7.89 -0.93
CA SER A 206 -18.92 -6.83 -1.79
C SER A 206 -19.07 -7.34 -3.23
N ASP A 207 -20.05 -6.83 -3.98
CA ASP A 207 -20.12 -7.07 -5.43
C ASP A 207 -19.13 -6.19 -6.22
N GLY A 208 -18.56 -5.15 -5.58
CA GLY A 208 -17.78 -4.11 -6.23
C GLY A 208 -18.64 -3.13 -7.04
N PHE A 209 -18.05 -2.00 -7.42
CA PHE A 209 -18.74 -1.06 -8.32
C PHE A 209 -18.77 -1.60 -9.76
N LEU A 210 -17.66 -2.12 -10.27
CA LEU A 210 -17.58 -2.71 -11.60
C LEU A 210 -18.24 -4.10 -11.61
N TYR A 211 -18.82 -4.49 -12.73
CA TYR A 211 -19.40 -5.83 -12.87
C TYR A 211 -18.30 -6.90 -12.73
N ARG A 212 -18.62 -8.02 -12.09
CA ARG A 212 -17.74 -9.20 -11.91
C ARG A 212 -16.45 -8.92 -11.09
N THR A 213 -16.45 -7.87 -10.25
CA THR A 213 -15.36 -7.59 -9.31
C THR A 213 -15.72 -7.92 -7.87
N ALA A 214 -16.61 -8.89 -7.68
CA ALA A 214 -17.05 -9.30 -6.34
C ALA A 214 -15.88 -9.79 -5.49
N SER A 215 -15.88 -9.41 -4.23
CA SER A 215 -14.87 -9.77 -3.24
C SER A 215 -15.51 -10.55 -2.08
N ASP A 216 -14.93 -11.69 -1.73
CA ASP A 216 -15.23 -12.50 -0.54
C ASP A 216 -13.96 -12.64 0.28
N LEU A 217 -13.86 -11.85 1.33
CA LEU A 217 -12.64 -11.65 2.11
C LEU A 217 -12.89 -12.03 3.57
N TYR A 218 -11.97 -12.76 4.19
CA TYR A 218 -11.96 -12.90 5.63
C TYR A 218 -10.56 -12.75 6.20
N SER A 219 -10.49 -12.26 7.44
CA SER A 219 -9.24 -12.15 8.16
C SER A 219 -9.42 -12.47 9.63
N TYR A 220 -8.34 -12.88 10.23
CA TYR A 220 -8.26 -13.15 11.66
C TYR A 220 -6.96 -12.58 12.25
N TYR A 221 -7.03 -12.28 13.53
CA TYR A 221 -5.89 -11.85 14.34
C TYR A 221 -6.00 -12.46 15.72
N GLY A 222 -4.91 -12.95 16.25
CA GLY A 222 -4.81 -13.41 17.62
C GLY A 222 -3.43 -13.11 18.19
N ASP A 223 -3.39 -12.67 19.44
CA ASP A 223 -2.15 -12.62 20.22
C ASP A 223 -2.34 -13.14 21.63
N LEU A 224 -1.25 -13.65 22.18
CA LEU A 224 -1.12 -14.00 23.59
C LEU A 224 0.19 -13.39 24.09
N GLY A 225 0.10 -12.50 25.08
CA GLY A 225 1.24 -11.78 25.62
C GLY A 225 1.36 -11.94 27.13
N TRP A 226 2.58 -12.14 27.60
CA TRP A 226 2.97 -11.99 29.01
C TRP A 226 3.70 -10.66 29.22
N TYR A 227 3.19 -9.84 30.13
CA TYR A 227 3.61 -8.44 30.32
C TYR A 227 4.25 -8.25 31.70
N GLY A 228 5.40 -8.88 31.94
CA GLY A 228 6.16 -8.71 33.18
C GLY A 228 6.84 -7.35 33.27
N ILE A 229 7.31 -7.00 34.48
CA ILE A 229 7.90 -5.69 34.82
C ILE A 229 9.15 -5.37 33.96
N LYS A 230 9.99 -6.37 33.69
CA LYS A 230 11.24 -6.19 32.92
C LYS A 230 11.20 -6.88 31.55
N THR A 231 10.26 -7.77 31.35
CA THR A 231 10.21 -8.61 30.14
C THR A 231 8.80 -8.71 29.65
N LYS A 232 8.60 -8.55 28.35
CA LYS A 232 7.36 -8.87 27.63
C LYS A 232 7.67 -9.96 26.62
N VAL A 233 6.79 -10.94 26.49
CA VAL A 233 6.83 -11.97 25.44
C VAL A 233 5.47 -12.01 24.80
N ILE A 234 5.41 -11.81 23.49
CA ILE A 234 4.15 -11.73 22.76
C ILE A 234 4.22 -12.65 21.55
N ALA A 235 3.35 -13.63 21.49
CA ALA A 235 3.14 -14.47 20.31
C ALA A 235 1.92 -13.96 19.57
N ARG A 236 2.06 -13.74 18.24
CA ARG A 236 0.98 -13.27 17.36
C ARG A 236 0.79 -14.24 16.20
N PHE A 237 -0.46 -14.46 15.84
CA PHE A 237 -0.86 -15.22 14.66
C PHE A 237 -2.01 -14.51 13.98
N PHE A 238 -1.85 -14.16 12.70
CA PHE A 238 -2.85 -13.43 11.93
C PHE A 238 -2.75 -13.77 10.45
N GLY A 239 -3.80 -13.45 9.71
CA GLY A 239 -3.84 -13.70 8.27
C GLY A 239 -5.21 -13.44 7.70
N GLY A 240 -5.35 -13.80 6.44
CA GLY A 240 -6.59 -13.69 5.69
C GLY A 240 -6.60 -14.58 4.46
N SER A 241 -7.76 -14.60 3.83
CA SER A 241 -7.96 -15.24 2.54
C SER A 241 -8.90 -14.37 1.71
N GLU A 242 -8.67 -14.38 0.43
CA GLU A 242 -9.45 -13.68 -0.57
C GLU A 242 -9.96 -14.62 -1.65
N LYS A 243 -11.14 -14.27 -2.19
CA LYS A 243 -11.58 -14.59 -3.52
C LYS A 243 -12.12 -13.31 -4.14
N THR A 244 -11.40 -12.77 -5.12
CA THR A 244 -11.73 -11.49 -5.76
C THR A 244 -11.92 -11.64 -7.26
N GLY A 245 -12.98 -11.05 -7.80
CA GLY A 245 -13.17 -10.89 -9.24
C GLY A 245 -12.16 -9.88 -9.80
N MET A 246 -11.69 -10.13 -11.02
CA MET A 246 -10.67 -9.29 -11.65
C MET A 246 -11.27 -8.04 -12.28
N GLY A 247 -10.66 -6.88 -12.01
CA GLY A 247 -10.94 -5.61 -12.65
C GLY A 247 -9.69 -5.00 -13.30
N TRP A 248 -8.79 -5.85 -13.83
CA TRP A 248 -7.43 -5.45 -14.23
C TRP A 248 -7.31 -4.89 -15.65
N ASP A 249 -8.31 -5.09 -16.49
CA ASP A 249 -8.21 -4.74 -17.93
C ASP A 249 -8.52 -3.26 -18.21
N GLY A 250 -9.27 -2.56 -17.31
CA GLY A 250 -9.71 -1.18 -17.53
C GLY A 250 -10.68 -1.02 -18.70
N VAL A 251 -11.15 0.19 -18.95
CA VAL A 251 -12.09 0.52 -20.02
C VAL A 251 -11.69 1.81 -20.74
N ASP A 252 -12.24 2.04 -21.93
CA ASP A 252 -12.04 3.28 -22.66
C ASP A 252 -12.55 4.53 -21.89
N TYR A 253 -12.11 5.69 -22.37
CA TYR A 253 -12.44 6.97 -21.77
C TYR A 253 -13.94 7.24 -21.64
N ASN A 254 -14.74 6.97 -22.71
CA ASN A 254 -16.16 7.28 -22.72
C ASN A 254 -16.90 6.42 -21.70
N THR A 255 -16.56 5.15 -21.64
CA THR A 255 -17.08 4.20 -20.64
C THR A 255 -16.70 4.61 -19.21
N ALA A 256 -15.43 4.92 -18.94
CA ALA A 256 -14.98 5.27 -17.60
C ALA A 256 -15.66 6.54 -17.04
N TYR A 257 -15.89 7.54 -17.90
CA TYR A 257 -16.52 8.79 -17.49
C TYR A 257 -18.04 8.84 -17.77
N GLY A 258 -18.62 7.78 -18.36
CA GLY A 258 -20.05 7.69 -18.66
C GLY A 258 -20.50 8.76 -19.66
N ILE A 259 -19.71 8.99 -20.71
CA ILE A 259 -20.03 9.91 -21.80
C ILE A 259 -21.12 9.25 -22.66
N ASP A 260 -22.07 10.04 -23.14
CA ASP A 260 -23.20 9.61 -23.98
C ASP A 260 -24.02 8.43 -23.42
N GLY A 261 -24.00 8.29 -22.07
CA GLY A 261 -24.76 7.24 -21.38
C GLY A 261 -24.04 5.90 -21.30
N ALA A 262 -22.74 5.82 -21.63
CA ALA A 262 -21.96 4.60 -21.48
C ALA A 262 -21.97 4.08 -20.04
N ASP A 263 -22.04 2.75 -19.88
CA ASP A 263 -22.15 2.11 -18.58
C ASP A 263 -20.81 2.05 -17.87
N ARG A 264 -20.63 2.91 -16.89
CA ARG A 264 -19.42 3.02 -16.07
C ARG A 264 -19.10 1.77 -15.24
N ARG A 265 -20.02 0.84 -15.13
CA ARG A 265 -19.83 -0.42 -14.42
C ARG A 265 -19.28 -1.53 -15.31
N TYR A 266 -19.18 -1.29 -16.63
CA TYR A 266 -18.64 -2.28 -17.55
C TYR A 266 -17.22 -2.69 -17.17
N ASN A 267 -16.96 -3.99 -17.28
CA ASN A 267 -15.66 -4.61 -17.01
C ASN A 267 -15.42 -5.70 -18.07
N PRO A 268 -14.37 -5.61 -18.88
CA PRO A 268 -14.09 -6.61 -19.94
C PRO A 268 -13.49 -7.92 -19.41
N ALA A 269 -13.14 -8.00 -18.13
CA ALA A 269 -12.52 -9.20 -17.56
C ALA A 269 -13.38 -10.46 -17.78
N GLY A 270 -12.75 -11.50 -18.36
CA GLY A 270 -13.40 -12.77 -18.67
C GLY A 270 -14.28 -12.74 -19.91
N GLU A 271 -14.28 -11.67 -20.70
CA GLU A 271 -15.03 -11.58 -21.95
C GLU A 271 -14.48 -12.54 -23.01
N TYR A 272 -15.38 -13.24 -23.70
CA TYR A 272 -15.04 -14.08 -24.85
C TYR A 272 -16.19 -14.14 -25.86
N THR A 273 -15.87 -14.44 -27.10
CA THR A 273 -16.84 -14.58 -28.18
C THR A 273 -17.32 -16.01 -28.28
N THR A 274 -18.64 -16.20 -28.36
CA THR A 274 -19.27 -17.48 -28.69
C THR A 274 -19.98 -17.36 -30.02
N THR A 275 -19.85 -18.35 -30.86
CA THR A 275 -20.53 -18.41 -32.16
C THR A 275 -21.70 -19.40 -32.08
N ALA A 276 -22.93 -18.90 -32.30
CA ALA A 276 -24.12 -19.74 -32.32
C ALA A 276 -24.17 -20.65 -33.53
N ALA A 277 -25.05 -21.66 -33.54
CA ALA A 277 -25.21 -22.61 -34.63
C ALA A 277 -25.62 -21.97 -35.98
N ASP A 278 -26.20 -20.78 -35.95
CA ASP A 278 -26.57 -19.98 -37.13
C ASP A 278 -25.42 -19.09 -37.63
N GLY A 279 -24.24 -19.18 -37.03
CA GLY A 279 -23.06 -18.38 -37.36
C GLY A 279 -23.04 -16.97 -36.76
N SER A 280 -24.00 -16.61 -35.89
CA SER A 280 -24.00 -15.31 -35.22
C SER A 280 -23.05 -15.34 -34.01
N ASP A 281 -22.24 -14.31 -33.89
CA ASP A 281 -21.37 -14.12 -32.75
C ASP A 281 -22.09 -13.39 -31.61
N SER A 282 -21.82 -13.81 -30.36
CA SER A 282 -22.30 -13.18 -29.14
C SER A 282 -21.20 -13.10 -28.09
N THR A 283 -21.27 -12.07 -27.27
CA THR A 283 -20.36 -11.88 -26.14
C THR A 283 -20.83 -12.70 -24.94
N ALA A 284 -19.92 -13.44 -24.36
CA ALA A 284 -20.11 -14.19 -23.12
C ALA A 284 -19.00 -13.83 -22.11
N TYR A 285 -19.23 -14.16 -20.85
CA TYR A 285 -18.28 -13.85 -19.77
C TYR A 285 -17.96 -15.10 -18.96
N TYR A 286 -16.68 -15.36 -18.75
CA TYR A 286 -16.23 -16.44 -17.88
C TYR A 286 -16.51 -16.09 -16.41
N PRO A 287 -17.32 -16.87 -15.69
CA PRO A 287 -17.81 -16.46 -14.37
C PRO A 287 -16.78 -16.60 -13.25
N ASN A 288 -15.69 -17.34 -13.46
CA ASN A 288 -14.68 -17.59 -12.44
C ASN A 288 -13.33 -16.94 -12.78
N GLN A 289 -13.38 -15.77 -13.43
CA GLN A 289 -12.22 -14.90 -13.62
C GLN A 289 -11.85 -14.26 -12.27
N THR A 290 -11.15 -15.00 -11.40
CA THR A 290 -10.94 -14.63 -10.01
C THR A 290 -9.50 -14.87 -9.55
N ASP A 291 -9.06 -14.06 -8.60
CA ASP A 291 -7.89 -14.33 -7.77
C ASP A 291 -8.32 -15.00 -6.47
N ASN A 292 -7.56 -15.98 -6.02
CA ASN A 292 -7.80 -16.77 -4.83
C ASN A 292 -6.47 -16.94 -4.10
N TYR A 293 -6.31 -16.27 -2.97
CA TYR A 293 -5.06 -16.31 -2.21
C TYR A 293 -5.32 -16.32 -0.70
N ALA A 294 -4.45 -17.00 0.03
CA ALA A 294 -4.46 -17.00 1.49
C ALA A 294 -3.05 -16.71 2.02
N GLN A 295 -2.98 -15.84 3.03
CA GLN A 295 -1.71 -15.49 3.68
C GLN A 295 -1.82 -15.61 5.20
N GLN A 296 -0.79 -16.16 5.82
CA GLN A 296 -0.72 -16.41 7.26
C GLN A 296 0.62 -15.91 7.82
N HIS A 297 0.56 -15.28 8.98
CA HIS A 297 1.73 -14.70 9.63
C HIS A 297 1.82 -15.19 11.08
N ALA A 298 3.02 -15.54 11.52
CA ALA A 298 3.36 -15.81 12.90
C ALA A 298 4.51 -14.91 13.34
N GLN A 299 4.39 -14.30 14.52
CA GLN A 299 5.43 -13.45 15.09
C GLN A 299 5.62 -13.80 16.56
N LEU A 300 6.88 -13.88 17.01
CA LEU A 300 7.23 -14.03 18.42
C LEU A 300 8.16 -12.87 18.82
N THR A 301 7.65 -11.99 19.65
CA THR A 301 8.37 -10.78 20.10
C THR A 301 8.81 -10.93 21.55
N LEU A 302 10.08 -10.67 21.81
CA LEU A 302 10.67 -10.52 23.13
C LEU A 302 11.13 -9.08 23.32
N ILE A 303 10.70 -8.42 24.39
CA ILE A 303 11.19 -7.12 24.82
C ILE A 303 11.73 -7.28 26.23
N HIS A 304 12.95 -6.82 26.47
CA HIS A 304 13.61 -6.96 27.76
C HIS A 304 14.33 -5.68 28.19
N ARG A 305 13.99 -5.17 29.38
CA ARG A 305 14.71 -4.07 30.03
C ARG A 305 15.94 -4.63 30.77
N LEU A 306 17.10 -4.55 30.12
CA LEU A 306 18.36 -5.01 30.69
C LEU A 306 18.79 -4.11 31.88
N SER A 307 18.55 -2.79 31.76
CA SER A 307 18.82 -1.80 32.83
C SER A 307 17.88 -0.59 32.67
N THR A 308 18.00 0.41 33.53
CA THR A 308 17.28 1.69 33.39
C THR A 308 17.57 2.45 32.10
N ARG A 309 18.70 2.11 31.43
CA ARG A 309 19.15 2.78 30.20
C ARG A 309 19.11 1.87 28.98
N TRP A 310 19.11 0.55 29.13
CA TRP A 310 19.15 -0.39 28.01
C TRP A 310 17.88 -1.20 27.88
N ASN A 311 17.28 -1.10 26.70
CA ASN A 311 16.16 -1.95 26.26
C ASN A 311 16.59 -2.79 25.05
N LEU A 312 16.23 -4.07 25.08
CA LEU A 312 16.46 -5.01 23.99
C LEU A 312 15.12 -5.44 23.42
N SER A 313 15.03 -5.58 22.11
CA SER A 313 13.89 -6.18 21.44
C SER A 313 14.37 -7.18 20.38
N ALA A 314 13.63 -8.27 20.25
CA ALA A 314 13.85 -9.28 19.21
C ALA A 314 12.50 -9.80 18.75
N THR A 315 12.30 -9.90 17.44
CA THR A 315 11.11 -10.51 16.84
C THR A 315 11.55 -11.54 15.82
N ALA A 316 11.13 -12.79 16.00
CA ALA A 316 11.18 -13.82 14.97
C ALA A 316 9.85 -13.84 14.23
N HIS A 317 9.87 -14.08 12.92
CA HIS A 317 8.65 -14.11 12.11
C HIS A 317 8.69 -15.20 11.04
N TYR A 318 7.49 -15.61 10.65
CA TYR A 318 7.26 -16.52 9.53
C TYR A 318 5.96 -16.12 8.84
N THR A 319 5.99 -16.07 7.52
CA THR A 319 4.83 -15.84 6.66
C THR A 319 4.76 -16.95 5.62
N HIS A 320 3.58 -17.50 5.42
CA HIS A 320 3.26 -18.41 4.33
C HIS A 320 2.10 -17.83 3.53
N GLY A 321 2.25 -17.81 2.21
CA GLY A 321 1.21 -17.39 1.28
C GLY A 321 1.07 -18.40 0.16
N ALA A 322 -0.16 -18.78 -0.19
CA ALA A 322 -0.42 -19.67 -1.30
C ALA A 322 -1.75 -19.35 -1.97
N GLY A 323 -1.76 -19.47 -3.30
CA GLY A 323 -2.97 -19.22 -4.08
C GLY A 323 -2.75 -19.27 -5.58
N TYR A 324 -3.78 -18.86 -6.29
CA TYR A 324 -3.74 -18.78 -7.75
C TYR A 324 -4.76 -17.77 -8.26
N TYR A 325 -4.50 -17.18 -9.41
CA TYR A 325 -5.55 -16.56 -10.19
C TYR A 325 -5.93 -17.43 -11.40
N GLU A 326 -7.21 -17.40 -11.76
CA GLU A 326 -7.79 -18.18 -12.85
C GLU A 326 -8.31 -17.26 -13.94
N GLN A 327 -7.93 -17.55 -15.19
CA GLN A 327 -8.34 -16.80 -16.37
C GLN A 327 -8.79 -17.73 -17.49
N TYR A 328 -9.74 -17.25 -18.30
CA TYR A 328 -10.14 -17.84 -19.56
C TYR A 328 -9.82 -16.87 -20.68
N LYS A 329 -8.71 -17.10 -21.39
CA LYS A 329 -8.22 -16.21 -22.45
C LYS A 329 -7.77 -16.99 -23.68
N ARG A 330 -7.82 -16.31 -24.84
CA ARG A 330 -7.35 -16.85 -26.10
C ARG A 330 -5.86 -16.59 -26.26
N LYS A 331 -5.04 -17.64 -26.23
CA LYS A 331 -3.58 -17.60 -26.37
C LYS A 331 -3.13 -18.58 -27.47
N LYS A 332 -1.91 -18.41 -27.98
CA LYS A 332 -1.27 -19.36 -28.89
C LYS A 332 -0.99 -20.68 -28.17
N LEU A 333 -0.99 -21.80 -28.89
CA LEU A 333 -0.65 -23.12 -28.33
C LEU A 333 0.78 -23.16 -27.77
N SER A 334 1.72 -22.42 -28.39
CA SER A 334 3.09 -22.27 -27.91
C SER A 334 3.18 -21.63 -26.52
N TYR A 335 2.26 -20.75 -26.18
CA TYR A 335 2.20 -20.12 -24.85
C TYR A 335 2.04 -21.16 -23.73
N TRP A 336 1.32 -22.25 -23.99
CA TRP A 336 1.18 -23.36 -23.04
C TRP A 336 2.17 -24.50 -23.28
N GLY A 337 3.24 -24.29 -24.07
CA GLY A 337 4.21 -25.32 -24.37
C GLY A 337 3.66 -26.51 -25.18
N LEU A 338 2.47 -26.34 -25.78
CA LEU A 338 1.81 -27.40 -26.58
C LEU A 338 2.34 -27.47 -28.00
N LEU A 339 3.15 -26.51 -28.43
CA LEU A 339 3.82 -26.48 -29.71
C LEU A 339 5.29 -26.13 -29.52
N GLY A 340 6.17 -27.06 -29.89
CA GLY A 340 7.63 -26.84 -29.88
C GLY A 340 8.21 -27.20 -31.27
N ASN A 341 9.06 -26.32 -31.85
CA ASN A 341 9.71 -26.50 -33.15
C ASN A 341 8.73 -26.87 -34.30
N GLY A 342 7.51 -26.30 -34.30
CA GLY A 342 6.48 -26.61 -35.29
C GLY A 342 5.82 -27.99 -35.10
N GLN A 343 5.97 -28.58 -33.92
CA GLN A 343 5.36 -29.89 -33.60
C GLN A 343 4.46 -29.76 -32.38
N LEU A 344 3.26 -30.33 -32.45
CA LEU A 344 2.32 -30.38 -31.32
C LEU A 344 2.69 -31.53 -30.40
N ALA A 345 2.75 -31.22 -29.10
CA ALA A 345 2.80 -32.23 -28.05
C ALA A 345 1.42 -32.85 -27.89
N ILE A 346 1.25 -34.12 -28.34
CA ILE A 346 -0.01 -34.85 -28.17
C ILE A 346 0.15 -35.84 -27.01
N GLY A 347 -0.96 -36.17 -26.35
CA GLY A 347 -0.99 -37.20 -25.31
C GLY A 347 -0.33 -38.51 -25.81
N ASN A 348 0.42 -39.18 -24.92
CA ASN A 348 1.24 -40.35 -25.20
C ASN A 348 2.59 -40.08 -25.91
N GLY A 349 3.08 -38.85 -25.96
CA GLY A 349 4.41 -38.51 -26.53
C GLY A 349 4.45 -38.57 -28.08
N GLN A 350 3.32 -38.63 -28.75
CA GLN A 350 3.27 -38.51 -30.22
C GLN A 350 3.37 -37.02 -30.59
N LEU A 351 4.17 -36.71 -31.59
CA LEU A 351 4.35 -35.38 -32.14
C LEU A 351 3.68 -35.32 -33.52
N ALA A 352 2.90 -34.25 -33.78
CA ALA A 352 2.32 -33.97 -35.08
C ALA A 352 2.75 -32.57 -35.54
N ILE A 353 2.92 -32.40 -36.85
CA ILE A 353 3.13 -31.05 -37.42
C ILE A 353 1.85 -30.23 -37.22
N GLY A 354 1.96 -29.05 -36.66
CA GLY A 354 0.82 -28.17 -36.35
C GLY A 354 1.14 -26.69 -36.53
N GLU A 355 0.08 -25.92 -36.74
CA GLU A 355 0.17 -24.47 -36.75
C GLU A 355 0.10 -23.93 -35.31
N ASP A 356 0.79 -22.82 -35.03
CA ASP A 356 0.71 -22.09 -33.75
C ASP A 356 -0.58 -21.25 -33.69
N ARG A 357 -1.72 -21.96 -33.72
CA ARG A 357 -3.05 -21.34 -33.66
C ARG A 357 -3.38 -20.85 -32.24
N LYS A 358 -4.29 -19.88 -32.17
CA LYS A 358 -4.85 -19.41 -30.92
C LYS A 358 -6.07 -20.23 -30.52
N ALA A 359 -6.15 -20.68 -29.28
CA ALA A 359 -7.30 -21.32 -28.67
C ALA A 359 -7.66 -20.67 -27.33
N TYR A 360 -8.92 -20.80 -26.91
CA TYR A 360 -9.29 -20.42 -25.54
C TYR A 360 -8.84 -21.50 -24.56
N GLY A 361 -8.20 -21.06 -23.48
CA GLY A 361 -7.77 -21.94 -22.40
C GLY A 361 -8.17 -21.40 -21.03
N MET A 362 -8.67 -22.28 -20.16
CA MET A 362 -8.82 -21.98 -18.74
C MET A 362 -7.52 -22.39 -18.04
N TYR A 363 -6.82 -21.42 -17.53
CA TYR A 363 -5.53 -21.64 -16.90
C TYR A 363 -5.42 -20.90 -15.56
N ARG A 364 -4.55 -21.44 -14.72
CA ARG A 364 -4.21 -20.85 -13.41
C ARG A 364 -2.74 -20.52 -13.37
N LYS A 365 -2.40 -19.37 -12.77
CA LYS A 365 -1.03 -19.07 -12.34
C LYS A 365 -0.99 -19.11 -10.82
N HIS A 366 -0.12 -19.95 -10.29
CA HIS A 366 0.01 -20.26 -8.87
C HIS A 366 1.21 -19.55 -8.27
N LEU A 367 1.08 -19.21 -7.01
CA LEU A 367 2.15 -18.78 -6.12
C LEU A 367 2.08 -19.59 -4.83
N ASP A 368 3.21 -20.13 -4.39
CA ASP A 368 3.42 -20.69 -3.05
C ASP A 368 4.71 -20.12 -2.48
N ASN A 369 4.62 -19.35 -1.39
CA ASN A 369 5.76 -18.63 -0.87
C ASN A 369 5.93 -18.73 0.65
N HIS A 370 7.19 -18.69 1.07
CA HIS A 370 7.60 -18.67 2.47
C HIS A 370 8.53 -17.49 2.71
N PHE A 371 8.25 -16.70 3.74
CA PHE A 371 9.10 -15.61 4.16
C PHE A 371 9.34 -15.68 5.66
N PHE A 372 10.60 -15.74 6.09
CA PHE A 372 10.94 -15.86 7.50
C PHE A 372 12.23 -15.13 7.84
N GLY A 373 12.38 -14.81 9.11
CA GLY A 373 13.54 -14.07 9.56
C GLY A 373 13.44 -13.58 10.99
N GLY A 374 14.29 -12.60 11.27
CA GLY A 374 14.32 -11.96 12.58
C GLY A 374 14.76 -10.50 12.51
N VAL A 375 14.21 -9.72 13.42
CA VAL A 375 14.54 -8.31 13.63
C VAL A 375 15.00 -8.14 15.07
N VAL A 376 16.14 -7.47 15.27
CA VAL A 376 16.69 -7.21 16.60
C VAL A 376 17.05 -5.74 16.77
N ALA A 377 16.88 -5.20 17.98
CA ALA A 377 17.32 -3.86 18.30
C ALA A 377 17.75 -3.77 19.79
N ALA A 378 18.78 -2.97 20.04
CA ALA A 378 19.23 -2.57 21.37
C ALA A 378 19.18 -1.05 21.44
N LYS A 379 18.42 -0.51 22.39
CA LYS A 379 18.25 0.94 22.59
C LYS A 379 18.88 1.36 23.91
N TYR A 380 19.80 2.31 23.83
CA TYR A 380 20.38 3.02 24.98
C TYR A 380 19.73 4.38 25.10
N ILE A 381 19.23 4.73 26.27
CA ILE A 381 18.52 5.99 26.57
C ILE A 381 19.26 6.71 27.67
N SER A 382 19.69 7.94 27.39
CA SER A 382 20.22 8.87 28.41
C SER A 382 19.75 10.30 28.10
N GLU A 383 19.92 11.22 29.05
CA GLU A 383 19.50 12.61 28.85
C GLU A 383 20.16 13.30 27.63
N PRO A 384 21.49 13.22 27.42
CA PRO A 384 22.10 13.91 26.29
C PRO A 384 22.01 13.11 24.99
N VAL A 385 21.94 11.76 25.04
CA VAL A 385 22.07 10.93 23.84
C VAL A 385 21.20 9.68 23.95
N ASP A 386 20.41 9.41 22.92
CA ASP A 386 19.79 8.12 22.69
C ASP A 386 20.51 7.42 21.52
N VAL A 387 20.87 6.16 21.70
CA VAL A 387 21.52 5.34 20.66
C VAL A 387 20.68 4.09 20.44
N GLN A 388 20.46 3.74 19.19
CA GLN A 388 19.84 2.48 18.80
C GLN A 388 20.73 1.76 17.81
N LEU A 389 21.06 0.51 18.12
CA LEU A 389 21.72 -0.44 17.25
C LEU A 389 20.71 -1.51 16.87
N GLY A 390 20.66 -1.91 15.63
CA GLY A 390 19.71 -2.93 15.23
C GLY A 390 20.04 -3.53 13.87
N GLY A 391 19.21 -4.48 13.46
CA GLY A 391 19.30 -5.11 12.18
C GLY A 391 18.22 -6.17 11.98
N ALA A 392 18.15 -6.66 10.76
CA ALA A 392 17.25 -7.74 10.37
C ALA A 392 17.97 -8.68 9.41
N ALA A 393 17.54 -9.94 9.42
CA ALA A 393 17.92 -10.91 8.40
C ALA A 393 16.68 -11.72 8.02
N ASN A 394 16.33 -11.68 6.74
CA ASN A 394 15.13 -12.27 6.20
C ASN A 394 15.48 -13.16 5.01
N TYR A 395 14.73 -14.22 4.84
CA TYR A 395 14.86 -15.15 3.74
C TYR A 395 13.49 -15.46 3.14
N TYR A 396 13.41 -15.43 1.82
CA TYR A 396 12.21 -15.72 1.03
C TYR A 396 12.47 -16.88 0.08
N ILE A 397 11.46 -17.73 -0.08
CA ILE A 397 11.37 -18.78 -1.09
C ILE A 397 10.00 -18.65 -1.76
N GLY A 398 9.97 -18.57 -3.08
CA GLY A 398 8.75 -18.52 -3.86
C GLY A 398 8.77 -19.55 -4.97
N ASP A 399 7.67 -20.27 -5.13
CA ASP A 399 7.42 -21.21 -6.22
C ASP A 399 6.27 -20.69 -7.08
N HIS A 400 6.53 -20.47 -8.37
CA HIS A 400 5.56 -19.95 -9.33
C HIS A 400 5.38 -20.95 -10.45
N PHE A 401 4.14 -21.37 -10.70
CA PHE A 401 3.84 -22.31 -11.77
C PHE A 401 2.47 -22.07 -12.39
N GLY A 402 2.33 -22.45 -13.65
CA GLY A 402 1.08 -22.33 -14.38
C GLY A 402 0.49 -23.66 -14.72
N THR A 403 -0.84 -23.82 -14.56
CA THR A 403 -1.57 -25.01 -14.95
C THR A 403 -2.65 -24.68 -15.95
N LEU A 404 -2.73 -25.46 -17.04
CA LEU A 404 -3.82 -25.44 -18.00
C LEU A 404 -4.84 -26.51 -17.60
N ASN A 405 -6.08 -26.09 -17.32
CA ASN A 405 -7.13 -26.95 -16.79
C ASN A 405 -8.20 -27.32 -17.83
N TYR A 406 -8.33 -26.49 -18.87
CA TYR A 406 -9.21 -26.72 -20.01
C TYR A 406 -8.64 -26.04 -21.24
N LEU A 407 -8.79 -26.65 -22.41
CA LEU A 407 -8.43 -26.09 -23.70
C LEU A 407 -9.59 -26.30 -24.68
N GLU A 408 -10.05 -25.24 -25.31
CA GLU A 408 -11.05 -25.28 -26.35
C GLU A 408 -10.37 -25.57 -27.71
N ASP A 409 -9.90 -26.81 -27.87
CA ASP A 409 -9.20 -27.30 -29.05
C ASP A 409 -9.41 -28.81 -29.21
N SER A 410 -9.08 -29.37 -30.38
CA SER A 410 -9.09 -30.81 -30.63
C SER A 410 -7.98 -31.56 -29.88
N LEU A 411 -7.02 -30.84 -29.29
CA LEU A 411 -5.95 -31.41 -28.50
C LEU A 411 -6.47 -31.87 -27.13
N ILE A 412 -6.10 -33.08 -26.73
CA ILE A 412 -6.40 -33.62 -25.42
C ILE A 412 -5.24 -33.27 -24.48
N VAL A 413 -5.50 -32.33 -23.56
CA VAL A 413 -4.52 -31.89 -22.53
C VAL A 413 -4.94 -32.48 -21.20
N PRO A 414 -4.03 -33.07 -20.40
CA PRO A 414 -4.35 -33.52 -19.04
C PRO A 414 -4.85 -32.36 -18.17
N ILE A 415 -5.80 -32.64 -17.28
CA ILE A 415 -6.23 -31.65 -16.28
C ILE A 415 -5.03 -31.30 -15.40
N ASN A 416 -4.86 -30.01 -15.09
CA ASN A 416 -3.72 -29.45 -14.36
C ASN A 416 -2.37 -29.67 -15.09
N TYR A 417 -2.38 -29.66 -16.43
CA TYR A 417 -1.14 -29.68 -17.20
C TYR A 417 -0.29 -28.47 -16.84
N GLU A 418 0.88 -28.72 -16.23
CA GLU A 418 1.83 -27.67 -15.87
C GLU A 418 2.58 -27.21 -17.11
N TYR A 419 2.44 -25.94 -17.50
CA TYR A 419 3.03 -25.39 -18.70
C TYR A 419 4.24 -24.50 -18.45
N TYR A 420 4.42 -23.99 -17.21
CA TYR A 420 5.67 -23.35 -16.77
C TYR A 420 5.88 -23.51 -15.27
N ARG A 421 7.15 -23.42 -14.86
CA ARG A 421 7.56 -23.32 -13.46
C ARG A 421 8.81 -22.48 -13.34
N ASN A 422 8.87 -21.68 -12.28
CA ASN A 422 10.10 -21.05 -11.80
C ASN A 422 10.11 -20.94 -10.27
N ASP A 423 11.31 -20.98 -9.69
CA ASP A 423 11.55 -20.75 -8.28
C ASP A 423 12.35 -19.47 -8.06
N ALA A 424 12.13 -18.84 -6.92
CA ALA A 424 12.85 -17.65 -6.50
C ALA A 424 13.32 -17.76 -5.05
N LYS A 425 14.49 -17.17 -4.78
CA LYS A 425 15.06 -17.06 -3.43
C LYS A 425 15.57 -15.64 -3.24
N LYS A 426 15.24 -15.05 -2.09
CA LYS A 426 15.76 -13.72 -1.76
C LYS A 426 16.27 -13.69 -0.33
N THR A 427 17.52 -13.21 -0.16
CA THR A 427 18.10 -12.86 1.13
C THR A 427 18.10 -11.34 1.24
N ASP A 428 17.60 -10.81 2.35
CA ASP A 428 17.65 -9.39 2.70
C ASP A 428 18.16 -9.25 4.13
N ALA A 429 19.34 -8.69 4.29
CA ALA A 429 19.96 -8.51 5.59
C ALA A 429 20.46 -7.07 5.75
N ASN A 430 20.26 -6.49 6.93
CA ASN A 430 20.74 -5.15 7.23
C ASN A 430 21.23 -5.02 8.67
N ILE A 431 22.11 -4.06 8.86
CA ILE A 431 22.50 -3.55 10.18
C ILE A 431 22.44 -2.03 10.17
N TYR A 432 22.09 -1.43 11.29
CA TYR A 432 22.06 0.02 11.43
C TYR A 432 22.49 0.49 12.80
N ALA A 433 23.00 1.72 12.81
CA ALA A 433 23.30 2.47 14.03
C ALA A 433 22.66 3.86 13.91
N LYS A 434 21.87 4.23 14.90
CA LYS A 434 21.18 5.51 14.97
C LYS A 434 21.47 6.17 16.29
N ALA A 435 21.79 7.46 16.27
CA ALA A 435 21.98 8.28 17.46
C ALA A 435 21.14 9.56 17.35
N ASN A 436 20.58 9.98 18.47
CA ASN A 436 19.94 11.27 18.63
C ASN A 436 20.60 12.00 19.79
N TRP A 437 21.25 13.12 19.51
CA TRP A 437 21.96 13.93 20.48
C TRP A 437 21.19 15.23 20.77
N ARG A 438 20.75 15.40 22.01
CA ARG A 438 20.13 16.62 22.50
C ARG A 438 21.21 17.61 22.93
N ILE A 439 21.56 18.50 22.02
CA ILE A 439 22.60 19.55 22.23
C ILE A 439 22.09 20.58 23.22
N ILE A 440 20.83 21.01 23.09
CA ILE A 440 20.11 21.83 24.06
C ILE A 440 18.91 21.01 24.53
N ASN A 441 18.76 20.88 25.84
CA ASN A 441 17.66 20.15 26.46
C ASN A 441 17.14 20.96 27.66
N ARG A 442 16.30 21.97 27.37
CA ARG A 442 15.66 22.84 28.38
C ARG A 442 14.14 22.67 28.27
N ALA A 443 13.39 22.99 29.31
CA ALA A 443 11.94 22.78 29.38
C ALA A 443 11.14 23.37 28.19
N GLN A 444 11.59 24.48 27.62
CA GLN A 444 10.90 25.14 26.50
C GLN A 444 11.78 25.29 25.25
N GLU A 445 12.99 24.77 25.27
CA GLU A 445 13.94 24.90 24.17
C GLU A 445 14.72 23.61 24.00
N GLN A 446 14.64 22.99 22.83
CA GLN A 446 15.37 21.78 22.53
C GLN A 446 16.05 21.92 21.14
N LEU A 447 17.32 21.58 21.07
CA LEU A 447 18.07 21.40 19.83
C LEU A 447 18.60 19.98 19.79
N SER A 448 18.20 19.21 18.78
CA SER A 448 18.61 17.82 18.61
C SER A 448 19.22 17.59 17.24
N LEU A 449 20.29 16.80 17.21
CA LEU A 449 20.93 16.29 16.00
C LEU A 449 20.73 14.78 15.96
N TYR A 450 20.26 14.25 14.85
CA TYR A 450 20.28 12.80 14.64
C TYR A 450 21.19 12.39 13.48
N ALA A 451 21.78 11.21 13.59
CA ALA A 451 22.48 10.50 12.54
C ALA A 451 22.01 9.04 12.52
N ASP A 452 21.88 8.49 11.33
CA ASP A 452 21.41 7.12 11.10
C ASP A 452 22.20 6.53 9.94
N LEU A 453 22.93 5.45 10.20
CA LEU A 453 23.75 4.76 9.23
C LEU A 453 23.25 3.34 9.06
N GLN A 454 22.92 2.95 7.85
CA GLN A 454 22.48 1.60 7.54
C GLN A 454 23.33 1.01 6.41
N TYR A 455 23.72 -0.24 6.59
CA TYR A 455 24.21 -1.10 5.52
C TYR A 455 23.19 -2.20 5.26
N ARG A 456 22.86 -2.44 3.98
CA ARG A 456 21.90 -3.46 3.56
C ARG A 456 22.51 -4.32 2.45
N TYR A 457 22.38 -5.63 2.58
CA TYR A 457 22.72 -6.63 1.58
C TYR A 457 21.47 -7.30 1.07
N VAL A 458 21.32 -7.37 -0.25
CA VAL A 458 20.22 -8.09 -0.91
C VAL A 458 20.80 -9.03 -1.95
N ARG A 459 20.36 -10.28 -1.94
CA ARG A 459 20.63 -11.26 -2.98
C ARG A 459 19.33 -11.82 -3.49
N TYR A 460 19.15 -11.80 -4.80
CA TYR A 460 18.00 -12.37 -5.47
C TYR A 460 18.46 -13.40 -6.51
N GLU A 461 17.87 -14.58 -6.44
CA GLU A 461 18.10 -15.70 -7.35
C GLU A 461 16.74 -16.18 -7.88
N ARG A 462 16.68 -16.45 -9.16
CA ARG A 462 15.50 -16.99 -9.85
C ARG A 462 15.98 -18.03 -10.86
N ASN A 463 15.26 -19.15 -10.99
CA ASN A 463 15.53 -20.19 -11.98
C ASN A 463 14.21 -20.62 -12.64
N GLY A 464 14.32 -21.03 -13.90
CA GLY A 464 13.18 -21.54 -14.69
C GLY A 464 12.53 -20.50 -15.58
N MET A 465 11.40 -20.88 -16.15
CA MET A 465 10.74 -20.16 -17.25
C MET A 465 10.17 -18.82 -16.80
N ASN A 466 10.30 -17.81 -17.64
CA ASN A 466 9.59 -16.55 -17.53
C ASN A 466 8.12 -16.75 -18.00
N ASP A 467 7.17 -16.36 -17.19
CA ASP A 467 5.74 -16.54 -17.42
C ASP A 467 5.10 -15.50 -18.36
N GLU A 468 5.90 -14.58 -18.91
CA GLU A 468 5.46 -13.61 -19.92
C GLU A 468 5.71 -14.14 -21.34
N ASP A 469 6.91 -14.61 -21.62
CA ASP A 469 7.36 -15.03 -22.95
C ASP A 469 7.71 -16.52 -23.05
N MET A 470 7.58 -17.27 -21.94
CA MET A 470 7.90 -18.71 -21.83
C MET A 470 9.36 -19.04 -22.18
N THR A 471 10.27 -18.10 -22.00
CA THR A 471 11.71 -18.32 -22.14
C THR A 471 12.36 -18.63 -20.79
N ASP A 472 13.49 -19.33 -20.79
CA ASP A 472 14.26 -19.56 -19.58
C ASP A 472 14.94 -18.25 -19.15
N LEU A 473 14.77 -17.86 -17.89
CA LEU A 473 15.37 -16.65 -17.32
C LEU A 473 16.00 -16.98 -15.97
N PRO A 474 17.15 -17.68 -15.95
CA PRO A 474 17.94 -17.80 -14.73
C PRO A 474 18.52 -16.44 -14.38
N LEU A 475 18.41 -16.03 -13.11
CA LEU A 475 18.90 -14.74 -12.64
C LEU A 475 19.58 -14.89 -11.30
N LYS A 476 20.71 -14.21 -11.12
CA LYS A 476 21.41 -14.10 -9.86
C LYS A 476 22.06 -12.74 -9.74
N VAL A 477 21.57 -11.92 -8.79
CA VAL A 477 22.03 -10.56 -8.57
C VAL A 477 22.27 -10.30 -7.09
N ASP A 478 23.31 -9.51 -6.81
CA ASP A 478 23.69 -9.10 -5.48
C ASP A 478 23.75 -7.59 -5.39
N PHE A 479 23.25 -7.02 -4.29
CA PHE A 479 23.27 -5.57 -4.03
C PHE A 479 23.86 -5.28 -2.66
N HIS A 480 24.67 -4.23 -2.59
CA HIS A 480 25.25 -3.70 -1.37
C HIS A 480 24.91 -2.23 -1.27
N PHE A 481 24.07 -1.87 -0.32
CA PHE A 481 23.57 -0.52 -0.16
C PHE A 481 24.07 0.11 1.13
N PHE A 482 24.51 1.35 1.04
CA PHE A 482 24.83 2.19 2.19
C PHE A 482 23.87 3.39 2.19
N ASN A 483 23.09 3.54 3.27
CA ASN A 483 22.00 4.48 3.41
C ASN A 483 22.23 5.41 4.63
N PRO A 484 23.09 6.43 4.50
CA PRO A 484 23.30 7.42 5.56
C PRO A 484 22.15 8.42 5.60
N LYS A 485 21.80 8.87 6.81
CA LYS A 485 20.77 9.88 7.04
C LYS A 485 21.20 10.76 8.21
N ALA A 486 20.86 12.04 8.16
CA ALA A 486 21.10 12.99 9.23
C ALA A 486 20.03 14.08 9.26
N GLY A 487 19.82 14.68 10.42
CA GLY A 487 18.91 15.82 10.51
C GLY A 487 19.05 16.57 11.81
N LEU A 488 18.55 17.79 11.79
CA LEU A 488 18.54 18.75 12.89
C LEU A 488 17.11 19.14 13.21
N THR A 489 16.77 19.22 14.49
CA THR A 489 15.48 19.70 14.97
C THR A 489 15.69 20.75 16.04
N TYR A 490 15.03 21.90 15.87
CA TYR A 490 14.96 22.94 16.88
C TYR A 490 13.51 23.18 17.29
N GLN A 491 13.24 23.04 18.58
CA GLN A 491 11.92 23.28 19.17
C GLN A 491 12.02 24.41 20.22
N ASN A 492 11.09 25.36 20.15
CA ASN A 492 10.96 26.43 21.11
C ASN A 492 9.51 26.93 21.19
N ARG A 493 8.86 26.80 22.39
CA ARG A 493 7.53 27.37 22.71
C ARG A 493 6.45 27.13 21.64
N GLY A 494 6.30 25.95 21.11
CA GLY A 494 5.33 25.63 20.08
C GLY A 494 5.85 25.80 18.65
N HIS A 495 7.02 26.36 18.44
CA HIS A 495 7.73 26.36 17.15
C HIS A 495 8.58 25.10 17.04
N LEU A 496 8.49 24.41 15.91
CA LEU A 496 9.34 23.29 15.54
C LEU A 496 9.92 23.54 14.16
N LEU A 497 11.24 23.60 14.06
CA LEU A 497 11.97 23.67 12.81
C LEU A 497 12.76 22.38 12.63
N SER A 498 12.75 21.79 11.45
CA SER A 498 13.52 20.59 11.12
C SER A 498 14.20 20.73 9.77
N ALA A 499 15.36 20.10 9.63
CA ALA A 499 16.04 19.91 8.36
C ALA A 499 16.63 18.50 8.35
N SER A 500 16.52 17.79 7.22
CA SER A 500 17.07 16.45 7.07
C SER A 500 17.62 16.19 5.68
N PHE A 501 18.57 15.28 5.64
CA PHE A 501 19.15 14.73 4.43
C PHE A 501 19.24 13.21 4.58
N ALA A 502 18.89 12.49 3.51
CA ALA A 502 18.97 11.03 3.49
C ALA A 502 19.39 10.52 2.12
N ILE A 503 20.14 9.41 2.11
CA ILE A 503 20.37 8.59 0.93
C ILE A 503 19.64 7.27 1.13
N ALA A 504 18.91 6.84 0.11
CA ALA A 504 18.29 5.51 0.08
C ALA A 504 18.58 4.83 -1.25
N ASN A 505 18.74 3.51 -1.21
CA ASN A 505 18.92 2.69 -2.40
C ASN A 505 17.87 1.57 -2.40
N ARG A 506 17.48 1.14 -3.61
CA ARG A 506 16.49 0.09 -3.80
C ARG A 506 16.84 -0.81 -4.99
N GLU A 507 16.72 -2.10 -4.80
CA GLU A 507 16.86 -3.10 -5.85
C GLU A 507 15.61 -3.15 -6.74
N PRO A 508 15.72 -3.58 -8.02
CA PRO A 508 14.58 -3.88 -8.87
C PRO A 508 13.70 -5.01 -8.30
N SER A 509 12.40 -4.97 -8.60
CA SER A 509 11.45 -6.02 -8.25
C SER A 509 11.49 -7.18 -9.26
N ARG A 510 10.83 -8.30 -8.95
CA ARG A 510 10.65 -9.42 -9.87
C ARG A 510 10.10 -8.98 -11.24
N ASN A 511 9.07 -8.12 -11.24
CA ASN A 511 8.46 -7.67 -12.49
C ASN A 511 9.42 -6.84 -13.34
N ASN A 512 10.29 -6.03 -12.71
CA ASN A 512 11.29 -5.28 -13.46
C ASN A 512 12.25 -6.19 -14.23
N TYR A 513 12.60 -7.36 -13.68
CA TYR A 513 13.41 -8.35 -14.38
C TYR A 513 12.62 -9.08 -15.47
N LYS A 514 11.43 -9.57 -15.16
CA LYS A 514 10.58 -10.33 -16.10
C LYS A 514 10.31 -9.57 -17.40
N GLU A 515 10.10 -8.27 -17.29
CA GLU A 515 9.65 -7.41 -18.38
C GLU A 515 10.80 -6.81 -19.20
N ASN A 516 11.99 -6.71 -18.63
CA ASN A 516 13.10 -6.00 -19.26
C ASN A 516 14.28 -6.89 -19.64
N VAL A 517 14.42 -8.10 -19.05
CA VAL A 517 15.63 -8.90 -19.21
C VAL A 517 15.42 -10.05 -20.19
N VAL A 518 16.32 -10.12 -21.16
CA VAL A 518 16.49 -11.30 -22.02
C VAL A 518 17.78 -11.99 -21.64
N TYR A 519 17.72 -13.29 -21.39
CA TYR A 519 18.89 -14.12 -21.14
C TYR A 519 19.36 -14.76 -22.44
N ASP A 520 20.57 -14.48 -22.87
CA ASP A 520 21.21 -15.14 -23.99
C ASP A 520 21.92 -16.42 -23.51
N ALA A 521 21.30 -17.57 -23.72
CA ALA A 521 21.84 -18.86 -23.30
C ALA A 521 23.15 -19.25 -24.03
N ALA A 522 23.44 -18.65 -25.21
CA ALA A 522 24.66 -18.94 -25.96
C ALA A 522 25.88 -18.22 -25.37
N THR A 523 25.70 -17.01 -24.87
CA THR A 523 26.77 -16.19 -24.30
C THR A 523 26.76 -16.23 -22.77
N GLY A 524 25.63 -16.56 -22.13
CA GLY A 524 25.41 -16.47 -20.70
C GLY A 524 25.22 -15.04 -20.20
N GLU A 525 24.92 -14.09 -21.09
CA GLU A 525 24.77 -12.68 -20.78
C GLU A 525 23.30 -12.28 -20.61
N TYR A 526 23.06 -11.24 -19.80
CA TYR A 526 21.74 -10.62 -19.63
C TYR A 526 21.70 -9.32 -20.42
N ILE A 527 20.67 -9.17 -21.28
CA ILE A 527 20.38 -7.96 -22.04
C ILE A 527 19.21 -7.24 -21.34
N GLY A 528 19.33 -5.93 -21.13
CA GLY A 528 18.29 -5.11 -20.52
C GLY A 528 18.20 -5.21 -19.00
N LEU A 529 19.26 -5.62 -18.30
CA LEU A 529 19.26 -5.75 -16.85
C LEU A 529 18.96 -4.40 -16.18
N PRO A 530 17.90 -4.28 -15.36
CA PRO A 530 17.55 -3.02 -14.71
C PRO A 530 18.56 -2.67 -13.61
N HIS A 531 18.84 -1.39 -13.48
CA HIS A 531 19.72 -0.84 -12.45
C HIS A 531 18.96 -0.58 -11.14
N ALA A 532 19.66 -0.69 -10.02
CA ALA A 532 19.17 -0.25 -8.73
C ALA A 532 18.93 1.27 -8.72
N GLU A 533 17.86 1.68 -8.04
CA GLU A 533 17.51 3.09 -7.85
C GLU A 533 18.28 3.68 -6.67
N ARG A 534 18.67 4.95 -6.78
CA ARG A 534 19.20 5.74 -5.67
C ARG A 534 18.44 7.04 -5.54
N LEU A 535 18.17 7.43 -4.31
CA LEU A 535 17.44 8.63 -3.92
C LEU A 535 18.28 9.46 -2.96
N TYR A 536 18.39 10.75 -3.24
CA TYR A 536 18.85 11.79 -2.33
C TYR A 536 17.66 12.63 -1.93
N ASP A 537 17.31 12.61 -0.64
CA ASP A 537 16.12 13.26 -0.08
C ASP A 537 16.52 14.40 0.86
N TYR A 538 16.11 15.62 0.50
CA TYR A 538 16.33 16.84 1.25
C TYR A 538 14.99 17.37 1.73
N GLU A 539 14.85 17.57 3.04
CA GLU A 539 13.62 18.10 3.60
C GLU A 539 13.88 19.24 4.59
N VAL A 540 13.02 20.26 4.54
CA VAL A 540 12.98 21.36 5.52
C VAL A 540 11.55 21.58 5.93
N GLY A 541 11.30 21.49 7.24
CA GLY A 541 9.96 21.59 7.81
C GLY A 541 9.88 22.64 8.93
N TYR A 542 8.72 23.28 9.02
CA TYR A 542 8.35 24.18 10.09
C TYR A 542 6.94 23.89 10.56
N THR A 543 6.73 23.83 11.88
CA THR A 543 5.41 23.76 12.50
C THR A 543 5.30 24.77 13.61
N TYR A 544 4.16 25.42 13.68
CA TYR A 544 3.76 26.22 14.83
C TYR A 544 2.48 25.65 15.43
N SER A 545 2.52 25.38 16.72
CA SER A 545 1.39 24.83 17.47
C SER A 545 0.97 25.77 18.59
N HIS A 546 -0.34 26.05 18.64
CA HIS A 546 -0.99 26.83 19.67
C HIS A 546 -2.21 26.07 20.19
N GLN A 547 -2.76 26.45 21.35
CA GLN A 547 -3.89 25.77 21.99
C GLN A 547 -5.12 25.56 21.07
N ARG A 548 -5.37 26.47 20.12
CA ARG A 548 -6.54 26.44 19.23
C ARG A 548 -6.22 26.14 17.77
N PHE A 549 -4.96 26.19 17.38
CA PHE A 549 -4.59 25.93 15.99
C PHE A 549 -3.15 25.41 15.87
N ALA A 550 -2.91 24.67 14.82
CA ALA A 550 -1.58 24.26 14.39
C ALA A 550 -1.44 24.47 12.89
N VAL A 551 -0.26 24.95 12.47
CA VAL A 551 0.06 25.12 11.04
C VAL A 551 1.44 24.53 10.80
N GLY A 552 1.58 23.73 9.77
CA GLY A 552 2.83 23.12 9.35
C GLY A 552 3.12 23.38 7.87
N ALA A 553 4.39 23.51 7.53
CA ALA A 553 4.88 23.52 6.15
C ALA A 553 6.11 22.63 6.04
N ASN A 554 6.17 21.84 4.97
CA ASN A 554 7.33 21.00 4.63
C ASN A 554 7.71 21.21 3.18
N LEU A 555 8.97 21.49 2.93
CA LEU A 555 9.57 21.55 1.61
C LEU A 555 10.41 20.30 1.42
N TYR A 556 10.28 19.65 0.27
CA TYR A 556 11.07 18.47 -0.04
C TYR A 556 11.66 18.55 -1.46
N TRP A 557 12.81 17.94 -1.62
CA TRP A 557 13.46 17.69 -2.90
C TRP A 557 14.06 16.29 -2.88
N MET A 558 13.48 15.42 -3.67
CA MET A 558 13.83 14.02 -3.86
C MET A 558 14.49 13.89 -5.24
N ASP A 559 15.80 13.71 -5.27
CA ASP A 559 16.61 13.59 -6.47
C ASP A 559 17.00 12.14 -6.72
N TYR A 560 16.77 11.62 -7.92
CA TYR A 560 16.89 10.20 -8.23
C TYR A 560 17.94 9.94 -9.31
N ASP A 561 18.81 8.96 -9.02
CA ASP A 561 19.65 8.29 -10.02
C ASP A 561 19.01 6.95 -10.41
N ASN A 562 18.90 6.69 -11.72
CA ASN A 562 18.37 5.44 -12.26
C ASN A 562 16.97 5.06 -11.77
N GLN A 563 16.07 6.02 -11.58
CA GLN A 563 14.70 5.74 -11.17
C GLN A 563 14.01 4.80 -12.17
N LEU A 564 13.34 3.75 -11.66
CA LEU A 564 12.44 2.90 -12.43
C LEU A 564 11.07 3.58 -12.52
N VAL A 565 10.81 4.33 -13.58
CA VAL A 565 9.54 5.01 -13.80
C VAL A 565 8.53 4.10 -14.47
N LEU A 566 7.24 4.29 -14.16
CA LEU A 566 6.15 3.58 -14.80
C LEU A 566 6.03 4.06 -16.26
N THR A 567 5.96 3.13 -17.22
CA THR A 567 5.82 3.48 -18.65
C THR A 567 4.39 3.86 -19.04
N GLY A 568 3.41 3.50 -18.21
CA GLY A 568 1.99 3.56 -18.51
C GLY A 568 1.42 2.25 -19.01
N GLU A 569 2.24 1.35 -19.52
CA GLU A 569 1.86 0.02 -19.97
C GLU A 569 1.69 -0.96 -18.81
N TYR A 570 0.83 -1.98 -19.01
CA TYR A 570 0.65 -3.11 -18.11
C TYR A 570 1.14 -4.42 -18.75
N ASN A 571 1.42 -5.38 -17.89
CA ASN A 571 1.55 -6.76 -18.29
C ASN A 571 0.20 -7.51 -18.19
N ASP A 572 0.19 -8.80 -18.53
CA ASP A 572 -0.99 -9.67 -18.53
C ASP A 572 -1.73 -9.80 -17.19
N VAL A 573 -1.11 -9.34 -16.09
CA VAL A 573 -1.65 -9.40 -14.72
C VAL A 573 -1.93 -8.00 -14.13
N GLY A 574 -1.99 -6.98 -14.97
CA GLY A 574 -2.30 -5.61 -14.56
C GLY A 574 -1.17 -4.89 -13.79
N ALA A 575 0.03 -5.47 -13.73
CA ALA A 575 1.18 -4.79 -13.15
C ALA A 575 1.85 -3.85 -14.16
N TYR A 576 2.22 -2.64 -13.72
CA TYR A 576 2.86 -1.66 -14.58
C TYR A 576 4.25 -2.10 -15.03
N LYS A 577 4.53 -1.95 -16.32
CA LYS A 577 5.87 -2.01 -16.86
C LYS A 577 6.69 -0.81 -16.43
N THR A 578 7.98 -0.98 -16.30
CA THR A 578 8.90 0.05 -15.83
C THR A 578 10.15 0.15 -16.70
N LYS A 579 10.78 1.32 -16.65
CA LYS A 579 12.01 1.62 -17.36
C LYS A 579 12.92 2.48 -16.49
N ASN A 580 14.21 2.19 -16.43
CA ASN A 580 15.16 3.10 -15.78
C ASN A 580 15.29 4.41 -16.55
N VAL A 581 15.22 5.53 -15.82
CA VAL A 581 15.62 6.85 -16.32
C VAL A 581 16.80 7.33 -15.49
N LYS A 582 17.80 7.92 -16.16
CA LYS A 582 19.08 8.24 -15.52
C LYS A 582 18.90 9.28 -14.43
N ASP A 583 18.25 10.40 -14.73
CA ASP A 583 18.11 11.55 -13.87
C ASP A 583 16.64 11.99 -13.79
N SER A 584 16.08 12.08 -12.60
CA SER A 584 14.72 12.57 -12.35
C SER A 584 14.62 13.18 -10.96
N TYR A 585 13.58 13.98 -10.73
CA TYR A 585 13.35 14.55 -9.41
C TYR A 585 11.85 14.69 -9.08
N ARG A 586 11.56 14.71 -7.79
CA ARG A 586 10.28 15.10 -7.20
C ARG A 586 10.53 16.20 -6.19
N MET A 587 9.88 17.35 -6.34
CA MET A 587 9.99 18.45 -5.38
C MET A 587 8.61 19.03 -5.08
N GLY A 588 8.44 19.56 -3.90
CA GLY A 588 7.17 20.18 -3.55
C GLY A 588 7.13 20.84 -2.19
N ALA A 589 5.99 21.48 -1.95
CA ALA A 589 5.62 22.08 -0.68
C ALA A 589 4.34 21.43 -0.17
N GLU A 590 4.35 21.01 1.08
CA GLU A 590 3.21 20.44 1.80
C GLU A 590 2.83 21.42 2.91
N VAL A 591 1.59 21.89 2.94
CA VAL A 591 1.07 22.75 3.99
C VAL A 591 -0.05 21.99 4.70
N THR A 592 -0.02 21.99 6.02
CA THR A 592 -1.06 21.41 6.87
C THR A 592 -1.56 22.44 7.86
N ALA A 593 -2.85 22.43 8.15
CA ALA A 593 -3.43 23.30 9.17
C ALA A 593 -4.57 22.58 9.90
N GLY A 594 -4.67 22.83 11.20
CA GLY A 594 -5.79 22.40 12.03
C GLY A 594 -6.24 23.55 12.93
N VAL A 595 -7.56 23.80 12.97
CA VAL A 595 -8.13 24.92 13.74
C VAL A 595 -9.37 24.44 14.50
N LYS A 596 -9.38 24.66 15.83
CA LYS A 596 -10.57 24.54 16.66
C LYS A 596 -11.34 25.85 16.60
N ILE A 597 -12.30 25.93 15.67
CA ILE A 597 -13.11 27.13 15.41
C ILE A 597 -14.00 27.40 16.61
N ALA A 598 -14.67 26.37 17.11
CA ALA A 598 -15.50 26.38 18.31
C ALA A 598 -15.30 25.06 19.08
N ASP A 599 -15.87 24.91 20.26
CA ASP A 599 -15.75 23.65 21.02
C ASP A 599 -16.43 22.47 20.32
N TRP A 600 -17.38 22.74 19.45
CA TRP A 600 -18.14 21.77 18.68
C TRP A 600 -17.75 21.73 17.20
N LEU A 601 -16.81 22.59 16.72
CA LEU A 601 -16.42 22.69 15.31
C LEU A 601 -14.90 22.77 15.19
N ARG A 602 -14.37 21.83 14.44
CA ARG A 602 -12.95 21.77 14.06
C ARG A 602 -12.82 21.73 12.55
N TRP A 603 -11.79 22.35 12.02
CA TRP A 603 -11.34 22.21 10.65
C TRP A 603 -9.89 21.71 10.61
N ASP A 604 -9.62 20.70 9.76
CA ASP A 604 -8.30 20.20 9.43
C ASP A 604 -8.14 20.21 7.92
N GLY A 605 -6.97 20.59 7.42
CA GLY A 605 -6.72 20.62 6.00
C GLY A 605 -5.25 20.45 5.64
N ASN A 606 -5.03 20.00 4.42
CA ASN A 606 -3.71 19.99 3.81
C ASN A 606 -3.78 20.41 2.33
N LEU A 607 -2.69 20.94 1.85
CA LEU A 607 -2.46 21.30 0.46
C LEU A 607 -1.03 20.93 0.09
N VAL A 608 -0.88 20.22 -1.00
CA VAL A 608 0.42 19.86 -1.56
C VAL A 608 0.52 20.40 -2.98
N ALA A 609 1.59 21.11 -3.26
CA ALA A 609 1.97 21.53 -4.60
C ALA A 609 3.31 20.89 -4.95
N SER A 610 3.38 20.19 -6.08
CA SER A 610 4.56 19.43 -6.47
C SER A 610 4.94 19.60 -7.93
N ARG A 611 6.21 19.35 -8.23
CA ARG A 611 6.77 19.26 -9.57
C ARG A 611 7.64 18.02 -9.66
N ASN A 612 7.29 17.12 -10.59
CA ASN A 612 7.90 15.80 -10.71
C ASN A 612 8.36 15.62 -12.16
N LYS A 613 9.66 15.56 -12.40
CA LYS A 613 10.21 15.61 -13.77
C LYS A 613 11.28 14.54 -14.01
N ILE A 614 11.31 14.03 -15.24
CA ILE A 614 12.40 13.26 -15.80
C ILE A 614 13.22 14.21 -16.69
N LEU A 615 14.53 14.17 -16.52
CA LEU A 615 15.45 14.96 -17.35
C LEU A 615 15.93 14.14 -18.54
N ASN A 616 16.01 14.76 -19.72
CA ASN A 616 16.49 14.12 -20.94
C ASN A 616 15.75 12.79 -21.25
N TYR A 617 14.43 12.79 -21.04
CA TYR A 617 13.60 11.64 -21.35
C TYR A 617 13.60 11.38 -22.84
N HIS A 618 13.62 10.11 -23.23
CA HIS A 618 13.48 9.69 -24.62
C HIS A 618 12.60 8.45 -24.69
N GLN A 619 11.53 8.53 -25.48
CA GLN A 619 10.61 7.43 -25.77
C GLN A 619 10.19 7.47 -27.22
N TYR A 620 10.24 6.33 -27.88
CA TYR A 620 9.62 6.11 -29.18
C TYR A 620 8.13 5.81 -29.01
N ILE A 621 7.31 6.31 -29.94
CA ILE A 621 5.87 6.11 -30.00
C ILE A 621 5.56 5.59 -31.38
N ASP A 622 4.99 4.40 -31.49
CA ASP A 622 4.55 3.83 -32.75
C ASP A 622 3.31 4.56 -33.27
N LEU A 623 3.32 4.88 -34.56
CA LEU A 623 2.21 5.56 -35.24
C LEU A 623 1.43 4.55 -36.06
N TYR A 624 0.11 4.60 -35.92
CA TYR A 624 -0.85 3.77 -36.62
C TYR A 624 -1.84 4.66 -37.42
N ASP A 625 -2.40 4.11 -38.50
CA ASP A 625 -3.35 4.82 -39.36
C ASP A 625 -4.63 5.19 -38.61
N ASP A 626 -5.34 4.18 -38.11
CA ASP A 626 -6.59 4.33 -37.35
C ASP A 626 -6.77 3.17 -36.33
N GLN A 627 -7.81 3.27 -35.49
CA GLN A 627 -8.11 2.28 -34.47
C GLN A 627 -8.74 0.99 -35.01
N ASP A 628 -9.26 0.98 -36.24
CA ASP A 628 -9.92 -0.17 -36.81
C ASP A 628 -8.91 -1.12 -37.49
N ASN A 629 -7.90 -0.59 -38.15
CA ASN A 629 -6.98 -1.34 -38.99
C ASN A 629 -5.62 -1.59 -38.31
N TRP A 630 -5.14 -0.66 -37.46
CA TRP A 630 -3.85 -0.77 -36.78
C TRP A 630 -2.68 -1.02 -37.76
N ASN A 631 -2.71 -0.39 -38.92
CA ASN A 631 -1.55 -0.44 -39.83
C ASN A 631 -0.47 0.50 -39.29
N TRP A 632 0.71 -0.03 -39.04
CA TRP A 632 1.86 0.76 -38.65
C TRP A 632 2.28 1.68 -39.79
N VAL A 633 2.35 2.98 -39.55
CA VAL A 633 2.69 3.99 -40.55
C VAL A 633 4.02 4.70 -40.27
N GLY A 634 4.58 4.51 -39.08
CA GLY A 634 5.86 5.14 -38.72
C GLY A 634 6.08 5.18 -37.21
N GLN A 635 7.05 5.97 -36.81
CA GLN A 635 7.44 6.15 -35.42
C GLN A 635 7.75 7.63 -35.14
N ASP A 636 7.23 8.14 -34.05
CA ASP A 636 7.53 9.45 -33.47
C ASP A 636 8.42 9.28 -32.24
N SER A 637 8.93 10.37 -31.70
CA SER A 637 9.71 10.35 -30.45
C SER A 637 9.43 11.55 -29.56
N VAL A 638 9.33 11.29 -28.27
CA VAL A 638 9.30 12.32 -27.23
C VAL A 638 10.70 12.45 -26.64
N VAL A 639 11.25 13.67 -26.72
CA VAL A 639 12.59 13.98 -26.20
C VAL A 639 12.54 15.25 -25.37
N GLY A 640 13.15 15.23 -24.19
CA GLY A 640 13.27 16.43 -23.34
C GLY A 640 12.97 16.21 -21.87
N THR A 641 12.59 17.26 -21.18
CA THR A 641 12.20 17.19 -19.77
C THR A 641 10.70 17.01 -19.66
N THR A 642 10.25 15.85 -19.17
CA THR A 642 8.83 15.47 -19.08
C THR A 642 8.38 15.26 -17.65
N THR A 643 7.05 15.20 -17.44
CA THR A 643 6.45 14.90 -16.13
C THR A 643 6.44 13.38 -15.90
N ILE A 644 6.79 12.95 -14.69
CA ILE A 644 6.68 11.57 -14.28
C ILE A 644 5.20 11.17 -14.24
N ALA A 645 4.86 10.02 -14.82
CA ALA A 645 3.50 9.44 -14.82
C ALA A 645 2.89 9.38 -13.41
N PHE A 646 1.56 9.49 -13.31
CA PHE A 646 0.77 9.41 -12.07
C PHE A 646 1.22 10.37 -10.95
N SER A 647 1.72 11.53 -11.33
CA SER A 647 2.25 12.53 -10.41
C SER A 647 1.43 13.82 -10.50
N PRO A 648 0.36 13.96 -9.69
CA PRO A 648 -0.46 15.17 -9.68
C PRO A 648 0.36 16.37 -9.20
N THR A 649 0.13 17.53 -9.78
CA THR A 649 0.80 18.78 -9.37
C THR A 649 0.20 19.36 -8.09
N ILE A 650 -1.09 19.08 -7.84
CA ILE A 650 -1.81 19.54 -6.64
C ILE A 650 -2.63 18.39 -6.08
N THR A 651 -2.51 18.19 -4.77
CA THR A 651 -3.46 17.42 -3.97
C THR A 651 -3.87 18.23 -2.75
N ALA A 652 -5.13 18.12 -2.33
CA ALA A 652 -5.63 18.80 -1.14
C ALA A 652 -6.67 17.95 -0.43
N SER A 653 -6.76 18.12 0.89
CA SER A 653 -7.81 17.53 1.71
C SER A 653 -8.32 18.55 2.71
N SER A 654 -9.63 18.59 2.94
CA SER A 654 -10.29 19.47 3.89
C SER A 654 -11.34 18.68 4.68
N LEU A 655 -11.25 18.72 6.01
CA LEU A 655 -12.13 18.01 6.94
C LEU A 655 -12.78 19.00 7.88
N PHE A 656 -14.11 19.09 7.88
CA PHE A 656 -14.88 19.77 8.92
C PHE A 656 -15.52 18.74 9.83
N THR A 657 -15.16 18.78 11.10
CA THR A 657 -15.71 17.88 12.12
C THR A 657 -16.58 18.66 13.10
N PHE A 658 -17.84 18.25 13.20
CA PHE A 658 -18.83 18.75 14.16
C PHE A 658 -19.00 17.68 15.25
N ASP A 659 -18.89 18.07 16.50
CA ASP A 659 -19.06 17.17 17.66
C ASP A 659 -19.96 17.82 18.70
N VAL A 660 -21.18 17.28 18.86
CA VAL A 660 -22.18 17.81 19.78
C VAL A 660 -22.96 16.65 20.43
N ALA A 661 -22.89 16.55 21.75
CA ALA A 661 -23.73 15.64 22.54
C ALA A 661 -23.73 14.17 22.07
N GLY A 662 -22.55 13.64 21.71
CA GLY A 662 -22.39 12.28 21.24
C GLY A 662 -22.66 12.07 19.73
N PHE A 663 -23.06 13.13 19.02
CA PHE A 663 -23.17 13.12 17.58
C PHE A 663 -21.93 13.76 16.95
N THR A 664 -21.26 13.02 16.08
CA THR A 664 -20.11 13.51 15.31
C THR A 664 -20.45 13.46 13.81
N ALA A 665 -20.23 14.55 13.10
CA ALA A 665 -20.34 14.62 11.65
C ALA A 665 -19.05 15.15 11.05
N THR A 666 -18.46 14.42 10.10
CA THR A 666 -17.24 14.85 9.39
C THR A 666 -17.55 14.96 7.89
N VAL A 667 -17.32 16.16 7.34
CA VAL A 667 -17.33 16.39 5.90
C VAL A 667 -15.90 16.42 5.42
N GLN A 668 -15.52 15.43 4.60
CA GLN A 668 -14.17 15.31 4.03
C GLN A 668 -14.22 15.57 2.53
N THR A 669 -13.48 16.54 2.06
CA THR A 669 -13.29 16.82 0.63
C THR A 669 -11.86 16.58 0.23
N ASN A 670 -11.64 15.76 -0.80
CA ASN A 670 -10.35 15.50 -1.41
C ASN A 670 -10.32 16.05 -2.84
N VAL A 671 -9.19 16.64 -3.23
CA VAL A 671 -8.95 17.20 -4.57
C VAL A 671 -7.65 16.63 -5.11
N VAL A 672 -7.67 16.17 -6.35
CA VAL A 672 -6.50 15.68 -7.07
C VAL A 672 -6.48 16.33 -8.45
N SER A 673 -5.38 16.99 -8.82
CA SER A 673 -5.20 17.57 -10.16
C SER A 673 -5.04 16.48 -11.22
N LYS A 674 -5.06 16.86 -12.50
CA LYS A 674 -4.79 15.94 -13.61
C LYS A 674 -3.46 15.22 -13.43
N GLN A 675 -3.37 14.01 -13.97
CA GLN A 675 -2.16 13.17 -13.97
C GLN A 675 -2.00 12.57 -15.37
N TYR A 676 -0.78 12.53 -15.89
CA TYR A 676 -0.50 11.80 -17.12
C TYR A 676 -0.41 10.30 -16.84
N LEU A 677 -0.87 9.49 -17.78
CA LEU A 677 -0.85 8.03 -17.68
C LEU A 677 0.55 7.46 -17.98
N ASP A 678 1.32 8.17 -18.81
CA ASP A 678 2.70 7.84 -19.16
C ASP A 678 3.62 9.07 -18.98
N ASN A 679 4.88 8.95 -19.38
CA ASN A 679 5.86 10.02 -19.22
C ASN A 679 5.97 10.94 -20.46
N THR A 680 5.02 10.93 -21.37
CA THR A 680 5.09 11.70 -22.62
C THR A 680 4.49 13.11 -22.52
N GLU A 681 3.76 13.41 -21.43
CA GLU A 681 2.96 14.64 -21.25
C GLU A 681 1.87 14.82 -22.33
N ASP A 682 1.38 13.72 -22.90
CA ASP A 682 0.30 13.76 -23.88
C ASP A 682 -1.05 14.02 -23.18
N GLU A 683 -1.75 15.08 -23.61
CA GLU A 683 -3.07 15.44 -23.05
C GLU A 683 -4.16 14.41 -23.43
N ASN A 684 -3.92 13.56 -24.42
CA ASN A 684 -4.80 12.45 -24.80
C ASN A 684 -4.55 11.19 -23.96
N ALA A 685 -3.50 11.18 -23.10
CA ALA A 685 -3.15 10.09 -22.22
C ALA A 685 -3.08 10.56 -20.75
N MET A 686 -4.22 10.97 -20.19
CA MET A 686 -4.28 11.52 -18.82
C MET A 686 -5.54 11.14 -18.06
N LEU A 687 -5.43 11.13 -16.73
CA LEU A 687 -6.54 11.18 -15.79
C LEU A 687 -6.97 12.63 -15.58
N ARG A 688 -8.27 12.90 -15.68
CA ARG A 688 -8.82 14.23 -15.36
C ARG A 688 -8.64 14.58 -13.88
N ALA A 689 -8.54 15.86 -13.59
CA ALA A 689 -8.68 16.35 -12.23
C ALA A 689 -10.06 15.98 -11.66
N TYR A 690 -10.09 15.63 -10.37
CA TYR A 690 -11.33 15.30 -9.68
C TYR A 690 -11.36 15.81 -8.25
N SER A 691 -12.58 15.94 -7.74
CA SER A 691 -12.84 16.22 -6.33
C SER A 691 -13.95 15.30 -5.84
N THR A 692 -13.74 14.69 -4.68
CA THR A 692 -14.75 13.88 -3.99
C THR A 692 -15.03 14.45 -2.61
N THR A 693 -16.29 14.43 -2.20
CA THR A 693 -16.70 14.84 -0.85
C THR A 693 -17.45 13.69 -0.20
N ASN A 694 -17.00 13.30 0.98
CA ASN A 694 -17.60 12.24 1.79
C ASN A 694 -18.22 12.85 3.06
N LEU A 695 -19.31 12.29 3.53
CA LEU A 695 -19.97 12.61 4.79
C LEU A 695 -19.93 11.39 5.70
N HIS A 696 -19.28 11.54 6.86
CA HIS A 696 -19.24 10.51 7.91
C HIS A 696 -20.09 11.00 9.08
N LEU A 697 -21.05 10.21 9.48
CA LEU A 697 -21.93 10.46 10.62
C LEU A 697 -21.74 9.37 11.66
N GLN A 698 -21.60 9.77 12.89
CA GLN A 698 -21.50 8.85 14.03
C GLN A 698 -22.40 9.35 15.16
N TYR A 699 -23.12 8.44 15.79
CA TYR A 699 -23.90 8.75 16.99
C TYR A 699 -23.63 7.72 18.08
N GLN A 700 -23.15 8.21 19.22
CA GLN A 700 -22.91 7.46 20.42
C GLN A 700 -24.21 7.40 21.23
N LEU A 701 -24.86 6.24 21.32
CA LEU A 701 -26.08 6.07 22.08
C LEU A 701 -25.82 6.25 23.59
N PRO A 702 -26.62 7.02 24.33
CA PRO A 702 -26.41 7.25 25.76
C PRO A 702 -26.93 6.07 26.62
N MET A 703 -26.40 4.87 26.36
CA MET A 703 -26.88 3.62 26.96
C MET A 703 -26.79 3.58 28.47
N GLN A 704 -25.78 4.21 29.07
CA GLN A 704 -25.64 4.31 30.52
C GLN A 704 -26.83 5.09 31.15
N GLN A 705 -27.31 6.11 30.46
CA GLN A 705 -28.47 6.90 30.92
C GLN A 705 -29.76 6.12 30.75
N TRP A 706 -29.94 5.41 29.63
CA TRP A 706 -31.16 4.67 29.33
C TRP A 706 -31.31 3.41 30.19
N CYS A 707 -30.23 2.62 30.31
CA CYS A 707 -30.25 1.39 31.07
C CYS A 707 -30.07 1.60 32.58
N LYS A 708 -29.58 2.79 33.01
CA LYS A 708 -29.20 3.10 34.41
C LYS A 708 -28.22 2.07 35.00
N MET A 709 -27.29 1.61 34.16
CA MET A 709 -26.26 0.64 34.53
C MET A 709 -24.89 1.23 34.22
N ASP A 710 -23.97 1.15 35.21
CA ASP A 710 -22.58 1.66 35.05
C ASP A 710 -21.80 0.90 33.96
N ASN A 711 -22.12 -0.36 33.73
CA ASN A 711 -21.52 -1.23 32.71
C ASN A 711 -22.43 -1.45 31.49
N ALA A 712 -23.26 -0.47 31.13
CA ALA A 712 -24.06 -0.55 29.93
C ALA A 712 -23.17 -0.67 28.68
N PRO A 713 -23.60 -1.42 27.65
CA PRO A 713 -22.82 -1.52 26.41
C PRO A 713 -22.63 -0.17 25.75
N ASP A 714 -21.51 0.02 25.11
CA ASP A 714 -21.20 1.17 24.28
C ASP A 714 -21.69 0.90 22.86
N ILE A 715 -22.72 1.60 22.41
CA ILE A 715 -23.31 1.39 21.08
C ILE A 715 -23.10 2.64 20.23
N ARG A 716 -22.50 2.45 19.07
CA ARG A 716 -22.25 3.48 18.07
C ARG A 716 -22.99 3.15 16.78
N LEU A 717 -23.69 4.12 16.25
CA LEU A 717 -24.29 4.07 14.92
C LEU A 717 -23.39 4.83 13.96
N LEU A 718 -23.10 4.25 12.82
CA LEU A 718 -22.27 4.84 11.77
C LEU A 718 -23.07 4.98 10.47
N CYS A 719 -22.86 6.07 9.75
CA CYS A 719 -23.36 6.22 8.38
C CYS A 719 -22.31 6.99 7.58
N GLN A 720 -21.89 6.41 6.46
CA GLN A 720 -20.93 7.00 5.54
C GLN A 720 -21.57 7.15 4.18
N ILE A 721 -21.56 8.36 3.66
CA ILE A 721 -22.01 8.67 2.31
C ILE A 721 -20.79 9.15 1.54
N ASN A 722 -20.29 8.32 0.63
CA ASN A 722 -19.13 8.62 -0.19
C ASN A 722 -19.57 9.34 -1.46
N ASN A 723 -18.73 10.27 -1.92
CA ASN A 723 -18.90 11.00 -3.17
C ASN A 723 -20.31 11.63 -3.30
N ILE A 724 -20.70 12.43 -2.29
CA ILE A 724 -22.06 13.00 -2.17
C ILE A 724 -22.50 13.83 -3.37
N PHE A 725 -21.55 14.39 -4.15
CA PHE A 725 -21.82 15.15 -5.37
C PHE A 725 -21.83 14.29 -6.62
N ASN A 726 -21.70 12.96 -6.48
CA ASN A 726 -21.74 11.99 -7.57
C ASN A 726 -20.74 12.30 -8.71
N ALA A 727 -19.52 12.73 -8.35
CA ALA A 727 -18.47 13.00 -9.31
C ALA A 727 -18.12 11.73 -10.10
N LYS A 728 -18.09 11.85 -11.43
CA LYS A 728 -17.65 10.77 -12.31
C LYS A 728 -16.14 10.90 -12.53
N TYR A 729 -15.35 9.94 -12.05
CA TYR A 729 -13.91 10.01 -12.12
C TYR A 729 -13.28 8.63 -12.26
N ALA A 730 -12.04 8.62 -12.75
CA ALA A 730 -11.09 7.51 -12.69
C ALA A 730 -9.86 7.98 -11.92
N ASN A 731 -9.29 7.15 -11.09
CA ASN A 731 -8.10 7.47 -10.29
C ASN A 731 -6.88 6.62 -10.66
N ASN A 732 -7.06 5.70 -11.60
CA ASN A 732 -6.03 4.86 -12.18
C ASN A 732 -6.31 4.63 -13.66
N GLY A 733 -5.30 4.19 -14.43
CA GLY A 733 -5.41 3.95 -15.85
C GLY A 733 -4.06 3.56 -16.43
N GLY A 734 -3.98 3.44 -17.75
CA GLY A 734 -2.75 3.20 -18.49
C GLY A 734 -2.84 3.66 -19.92
N ALA A 735 -1.72 3.66 -20.63
CA ALA A 735 -1.62 4.02 -22.04
C ALA A 735 -0.55 3.17 -22.73
N GLU A 736 -0.82 2.73 -23.95
CA GLU A 736 0.20 2.12 -24.80
C GLU A 736 1.15 3.17 -25.39
N ALA A 737 2.37 2.76 -25.69
CA ALA A 737 3.34 3.59 -26.40
C ALA A 737 3.03 3.72 -27.90
N SER A 738 1.74 3.98 -28.21
CA SER A 738 1.18 4.08 -29.56
C SER A 738 0.34 5.35 -29.71
N ARG A 739 0.25 5.88 -30.93
CA ARG A 739 -0.59 7.02 -31.31
C ARG A 739 -1.18 6.79 -32.67
N PHE A 740 -2.43 7.20 -32.88
CA PHE A 740 -3.09 7.19 -34.17
C PHE A 740 -2.86 8.51 -34.91
N MET A 741 -3.05 8.51 -36.23
CA MET A 741 -2.83 9.70 -37.09
C MET A 741 -3.75 10.86 -36.75
N ASP A 742 -4.90 10.62 -36.11
CA ASP A 742 -5.81 11.64 -35.61
C ASP A 742 -5.36 12.23 -34.24
N GLY A 743 -4.24 11.76 -33.70
CA GLY A 743 -3.67 12.18 -32.41
C GLY A 743 -4.24 11.43 -31.21
N SER A 744 -5.22 10.54 -31.37
CA SER A 744 -5.74 9.73 -30.25
C SER A 744 -4.73 8.69 -29.78
N ARG A 745 -4.92 8.21 -28.54
CA ARG A 745 -4.06 7.24 -27.88
C ARG A 745 -4.89 6.03 -27.43
N CYS A 746 -4.29 4.84 -27.45
CA CYS A 746 -4.86 3.68 -26.80
C CYS A 746 -4.66 3.80 -25.28
N CYS A 747 -5.73 4.13 -24.58
CA CYS A 747 -5.73 4.33 -23.13
C CYS A 747 -6.87 3.57 -22.48
N TRP A 748 -6.65 3.12 -21.24
CA TRP A 748 -7.66 2.49 -20.41
C TRP A 748 -7.72 3.14 -19.04
N TYR A 749 -8.90 3.09 -18.42
CA TYR A 749 -9.22 3.82 -17.19
C TYR A 749 -9.97 2.91 -16.23
N TYR A 750 -9.78 3.13 -14.93
CA TYR A 750 -10.49 2.42 -13.86
C TYR A 750 -11.54 3.36 -13.25
N ALA A 751 -12.81 3.16 -13.64
CA ALA A 751 -13.91 3.98 -13.16
C ALA A 751 -14.17 3.75 -11.67
N GLN A 752 -14.36 4.83 -10.93
CA GLN A 752 -14.67 4.78 -9.50
C GLN A 752 -16.16 5.02 -9.23
N ALA A 753 -16.68 4.47 -8.15
CA ALA A 753 -18.08 4.58 -7.78
C ALA A 753 -18.54 6.04 -7.67
N GLY A 754 -19.78 6.29 -8.08
CA GLY A 754 -20.51 7.52 -7.80
C GLY A 754 -20.89 7.57 -6.32
N ILE A 755 -22.01 8.29 -6.04
CA ILE A 755 -22.54 8.31 -4.67
C ILE A 755 -22.85 6.89 -4.18
N ASN A 756 -22.37 6.55 -2.99
CA ASN A 756 -22.66 5.28 -2.34
C ASN A 756 -22.75 5.44 -0.82
N VAL A 757 -23.49 4.55 -0.19
CA VAL A 757 -23.85 4.65 1.24
C VAL A 757 -23.51 3.35 1.95
N HIS A 758 -22.89 3.47 3.12
CA HIS A 758 -22.61 2.38 4.06
C HIS A 758 -23.09 2.78 5.46
N ALA A 759 -23.65 1.87 6.22
CA ALA A 759 -24.11 2.11 7.58
C ALA A 759 -23.81 0.90 8.48
N GLY A 760 -23.64 1.18 9.79
CA GLY A 760 -23.38 0.16 10.78
C GLY A 760 -23.69 0.58 12.21
#